data_6bb97646138e34a9f4c6b0ac790c0be5
#
_entry.id   6bb97646138e34a9f4c6b0ac790c0be5
#
_cell.length_a   1.000
_cell.length_b   1.000
_cell.length_c   1.000
_cell.angle_alpha   90.00
_cell.angle_beta   90.00
_cell.angle_gamma   90.00
#
_symmetry.space_group_name_H-M   'P 1'
#
loop_
_entity.id
_entity.type
_entity.pdbx_description
1 polymer ?
#
loop_
_entity_poly.entity_id
_entity_poly.type
_entity_poly.pdbx_seq_one_letter_code
_entity_poly.pdbx_strand_id
1 'polypeptide(L)'
;MTTEGKPTAEAPDAPTVFGRYTLLERLAVGGMAEVFRAKIISSHGFEKIVVIKRILPHLAEDATFVAMFIDEAKLTAQLTHPKIVQILDFGEVRGQYFTALEYVDGFDALGLLRVAAQKRVHIPRSLAIFVVSEVLEALDYAHNARDMDGKPMGIVHRDISPSNIFLSKRGDVKLGDFGIAHAQRREARTQAGTLKGKYGYMSPEQVVGRPIDARSDLFAIGVVLAELLTGRRLFTAPADLDVLLKVRDVKLDRLDKYGADLPSALDRIVRKALKKNPRERHQTAVALRDDLSDYLFSTGQRVGASDLRAFAGALFDTSPDAAGQLLQVTRRLETPRAAKLPGEATGNPTASRAHAALEATPSPLQPGPTLVGDAVSSANTATDAIVPEHTGEGSWPGEESGEHSDRGFTPASQVGAAARRALRGPAPPRRPGRPQTQSEVGRFVSGAPKSPPDSAGDVSVITPMRLLSDLALAGETGLLHFELREVQKEIFLVGGAPESVSSSDPTERFGEYLVGRGILGPGDLDLALSMLPHYNGKLGDTLVALGLLRPLDVFRLLSQQVRDRVIDVFNWSEGTFSFYRGITNRQENFPLGLDTFEILGAGVVGLAAELLEQRFSPLYDYRPTATRRARLQPEAFRIGPTPREVLEMLDGTRTLREWVEQYADPGERVTFLRSLYLLVETDLAELE
;
A
#
# COMPACT_ATOMS: atom_id res chain seq x y z
N MET A 1 8.11 0.26 -50.55
CA MET A 1 6.90 0.61 -49.81
C MET A 1 6.29 -0.68 -49.30
N THR A 2 6.69 -1.12 -48.15
CA THR A 2 6.13 -2.28 -47.45
C THR A 2 5.90 -1.82 -46.02
N THR A 3 4.63 -1.72 -45.65
CA THR A 3 4.12 -1.35 -44.34
C THR A 3 4.41 -2.52 -43.39
N GLU A 4 5.36 -2.31 -42.47
CA GLU A 4 5.56 -3.22 -41.32
C GLU A 4 4.39 -3.10 -40.35
N GLY A 5 3.67 -4.22 -40.24
CA GLY A 5 2.56 -4.37 -39.29
C GLY A 5 3.06 -4.47 -37.86
N LYS A 6 2.37 -3.75 -36.96
CA LYS A 6 2.42 -3.97 -35.51
C LYS A 6 2.19 -5.44 -35.17
N PRO A 7 2.90 -6.03 -34.20
CA PRO A 7 2.61 -7.38 -33.76
C PRO A 7 1.24 -7.41 -33.07
N THR A 8 0.27 -7.94 -33.75
CA THR A 8 -1.00 -8.39 -33.18
C THR A 8 -0.70 -9.57 -32.26
N ALA A 9 -1.18 -9.48 -31.01
CA ALA A 9 -1.13 -10.58 -30.06
C ALA A 9 -1.88 -11.78 -30.66
N GLU A 10 -1.13 -12.82 -31.06
CA GLU A 10 -1.68 -14.10 -31.53
C GLU A 10 -2.45 -14.74 -30.37
N ALA A 11 -3.77 -14.87 -30.56
CA ALA A 11 -4.60 -15.76 -29.75
C ALA A 11 -4.15 -17.20 -30.03
N PRO A 12 -4.24 -18.16 -29.08
CA PRO A 12 -3.99 -19.57 -29.39
C PRO A 12 -4.99 -20.03 -30.46
N ASP A 13 -4.50 -20.43 -31.61
CA ASP A 13 -5.30 -20.80 -32.80
C ASP A 13 -6.14 -22.07 -32.63
N ALA A 14 -6.09 -22.74 -31.45
CA ALA A 14 -6.93 -23.91 -31.14
C ALA A 14 -7.08 -24.05 -29.60
N PRO A 15 -8.24 -24.58 -29.14
CA PRO A 15 -8.43 -24.93 -27.74
C PRO A 15 -7.34 -25.86 -27.22
N THR A 16 -6.61 -25.45 -26.17
CA THR A 16 -5.47 -26.21 -25.64
C THR A 16 -5.86 -26.94 -24.37
N VAL A 17 -5.59 -28.24 -24.30
CA VAL A 17 -5.83 -29.05 -23.10
C VAL A 17 -4.78 -28.74 -22.03
N PHE A 18 -5.26 -28.37 -20.86
CA PHE A 18 -4.45 -28.04 -19.67
C PHE A 18 -5.01 -28.78 -18.43
N GLY A 19 -4.48 -29.98 -18.16
CA GLY A 19 -5.03 -30.88 -17.15
C GLY A 19 -6.49 -31.26 -17.46
N ARG A 20 -7.40 -30.99 -16.52
CA ARG A 20 -8.85 -31.19 -16.70
C ARG A 20 -9.56 -30.01 -17.38
N TYR A 21 -8.82 -28.95 -17.73
CA TYR A 21 -9.35 -27.74 -18.33
C TYR A 21 -9.03 -27.72 -19.82
N THR A 22 -9.86 -27.05 -20.58
CA THR A 22 -9.59 -26.69 -21.98
C THR A 22 -9.51 -25.17 -22.05
N LEU A 23 -8.32 -24.62 -22.32
CA LEU A 23 -8.10 -23.19 -22.51
C LEU A 23 -8.75 -22.79 -23.83
N LEU A 24 -9.61 -21.77 -23.83
CA LEU A 24 -10.39 -21.32 -24.98
C LEU A 24 -9.79 -20.08 -25.62
N GLU A 25 -9.52 -19.05 -24.82
CA GLU A 25 -8.93 -17.80 -25.29
C GLU A 25 -8.09 -17.17 -24.16
N ARG A 26 -7.06 -16.43 -24.53
CA ARG A 26 -6.23 -15.68 -23.59
C ARG A 26 -6.84 -14.30 -23.35
N LEU A 27 -7.32 -14.05 -22.13
CA LEU A 27 -7.97 -12.79 -21.73
C LEU A 27 -6.95 -11.68 -21.45
N ALA A 28 -5.82 -12.05 -20.82
CA ALA A 28 -4.79 -11.08 -20.45
C ALA A 28 -3.44 -11.75 -20.23
N VAL A 29 -2.37 -10.95 -20.38
CA VAL A 29 -1.02 -11.28 -19.94
C VAL A 29 -0.57 -10.20 -18.96
N GLY A 30 -0.32 -10.60 -17.73
CA GLY A 30 0.24 -9.74 -16.70
C GLY A 30 1.72 -10.00 -16.47
N GLY A 31 2.35 -9.22 -15.59
CA GLY A 31 3.77 -9.39 -15.24
C GLY A 31 4.08 -10.69 -14.49
N MET A 32 3.07 -11.48 -14.12
CA MET A 32 3.22 -12.66 -13.26
C MET A 32 2.47 -13.86 -13.76
N ALA A 33 1.38 -13.66 -14.45
CA ALA A 33 0.48 -14.71 -14.88
C ALA A 33 -0.18 -14.35 -16.21
N GLU A 34 -0.51 -15.38 -16.93
CA GLU A 34 -1.44 -15.34 -18.05
C GLU A 34 -2.82 -15.73 -17.57
N VAL A 35 -3.84 -15.06 -18.07
CA VAL A 35 -5.23 -15.29 -17.72
C VAL A 35 -5.97 -15.80 -18.94
N PHE A 36 -6.60 -16.97 -18.81
CA PHE A 36 -7.34 -17.63 -19.89
C PHE A 36 -8.80 -17.82 -19.50
N ARG A 37 -9.70 -17.62 -20.45
CA ARG A 37 -11.02 -18.20 -20.38
C ARG A 37 -10.89 -19.70 -20.72
N ALA A 38 -11.44 -20.55 -19.87
CA ALA A 38 -11.32 -21.98 -20.01
C ALA A 38 -12.66 -22.66 -19.72
N LYS A 39 -12.79 -23.92 -20.10
CA LYS A 39 -13.89 -24.76 -19.71
C LYS A 39 -13.40 -26.01 -18.97
N ILE A 40 -14.15 -26.44 -17.98
CA ILE A 40 -14.02 -27.74 -17.35
C ILE A 40 -15.14 -28.64 -17.85
N ILE A 41 -14.79 -29.86 -18.23
CA ILE A 41 -15.76 -30.87 -18.67
C ILE A 41 -15.74 -31.99 -17.66
N SER A 42 -16.90 -32.26 -17.04
CA SER A 42 -17.05 -33.40 -16.13
C SER A 42 -17.30 -34.69 -16.90
N SER A 43 -17.17 -35.84 -16.21
CA SER A 43 -17.39 -37.20 -16.76
C SER A 43 -18.76 -37.41 -17.38
N HIS A 44 -19.73 -36.57 -17.07
CA HIS A 44 -21.12 -36.68 -17.60
C HIS A 44 -21.43 -35.58 -18.62
N GLY A 45 -20.42 -34.92 -19.20
CA GLY A 45 -20.61 -33.89 -20.23
C GLY A 45 -21.08 -32.53 -19.69
N PHE A 46 -21.10 -32.33 -18.37
CA PHE A 46 -21.39 -31.03 -17.80
C PHE A 46 -20.20 -30.09 -18.04
N GLU A 47 -20.46 -28.97 -18.71
CA GLU A 47 -19.46 -27.94 -18.99
C GLU A 47 -19.66 -26.72 -18.11
N LYS A 48 -18.58 -26.20 -17.54
CA LYS A 48 -18.57 -24.94 -16.79
C LYS A 48 -17.44 -24.05 -17.31
N ILE A 49 -17.76 -22.79 -17.58
CA ILE A 49 -16.75 -21.78 -17.92
C ILE A 49 -16.08 -21.29 -16.64
N VAL A 50 -14.75 -21.19 -16.67
CA VAL A 50 -13.89 -20.74 -15.59
C VAL A 50 -12.80 -19.84 -16.15
N VAL A 51 -12.09 -19.16 -15.26
CA VAL A 51 -10.86 -18.43 -15.58
C VAL A 51 -9.67 -19.21 -15.02
N ILE A 52 -8.65 -19.46 -15.85
CA ILE A 52 -7.37 -20.03 -15.42
C ILE A 52 -6.33 -18.92 -15.38
N LYS A 53 -5.84 -18.59 -14.18
CA LYS A 53 -4.70 -17.70 -13.92
C LYS A 53 -3.47 -18.58 -13.73
N ARG A 54 -2.57 -18.62 -14.74
CA ARG A 54 -1.39 -19.50 -14.81
C ARG A 54 -0.13 -18.67 -14.62
N ILE A 55 0.77 -19.09 -13.74
CA ILE A 55 2.08 -18.44 -13.55
C ILE A 55 2.88 -18.46 -14.85
N LEU A 56 3.58 -17.35 -15.13
CA LEU A 56 4.52 -17.29 -16.25
C LEU A 56 5.67 -18.29 -16.07
N PRO A 57 6.13 -19.00 -17.12
CA PRO A 57 7.13 -20.07 -16.99
C PRO A 57 8.41 -19.65 -16.26
N HIS A 58 8.94 -18.46 -16.53
CA HIS A 58 10.16 -17.94 -15.90
C HIS A 58 10.01 -17.61 -14.40
N LEU A 59 8.79 -17.49 -13.89
CA LEU A 59 8.50 -17.28 -12.46
C LEU A 59 8.19 -18.59 -11.74
N ALA A 60 7.84 -19.64 -12.49
CA ALA A 60 7.63 -20.97 -11.92
C ALA A 60 8.96 -21.63 -11.45
N GLU A 61 10.11 -21.11 -11.87
CA GLU A 61 11.43 -21.53 -11.42
C GLU A 61 11.87 -20.88 -10.11
N ASP A 62 11.19 -19.81 -9.69
CA ASP A 62 11.46 -19.12 -8.42
C ASP A 62 10.60 -19.70 -7.29
N ALA A 63 11.21 -20.50 -6.42
CA ALA A 63 10.53 -21.15 -5.30
C ALA A 63 9.86 -20.17 -4.35
N THR A 64 10.43 -18.98 -4.16
CA THR A 64 9.85 -17.92 -3.30
C THR A 64 8.59 -17.38 -3.92
N PHE A 65 8.61 -17.16 -5.24
CA PHE A 65 7.44 -16.69 -5.98
C PHE A 65 6.31 -17.72 -5.97
N VAL A 66 6.64 -18.99 -6.19
CA VAL A 66 5.68 -20.09 -6.15
C VAL A 66 5.05 -20.21 -4.77
N ALA A 67 5.84 -20.15 -3.69
CA ALA A 67 5.33 -20.18 -2.32
C ALA A 67 4.34 -19.04 -2.06
N MET A 68 4.65 -17.81 -2.48
CA MET A 68 3.76 -16.66 -2.34
C MET A 68 2.45 -16.83 -3.13
N PHE A 69 2.52 -17.37 -4.34
CA PHE A 69 1.32 -17.62 -5.16
C PHE A 69 0.42 -18.68 -4.53
N ILE A 70 1.02 -19.72 -3.93
CA ILE A 70 0.30 -20.75 -3.16
C ILE A 70 -0.39 -20.14 -1.95
N ASP A 71 0.32 -19.31 -1.18
CA ASP A 71 -0.21 -18.70 0.04
C ASP A 71 -1.36 -17.70 -0.28
N GLU A 72 -1.22 -16.91 -1.36
CA GLU A 72 -2.30 -16.05 -1.85
C GLU A 72 -3.55 -16.88 -2.21
N ALA A 73 -3.35 -17.99 -2.94
CA ALA A 73 -4.45 -18.86 -3.32
C ALA A 73 -5.11 -19.50 -2.11
N LYS A 74 -4.34 -19.99 -1.12
CA LYS A 74 -4.87 -20.60 0.12
C LYS A 74 -5.69 -19.61 0.94
N LEU A 75 -5.18 -18.38 1.13
CA LEU A 75 -5.88 -17.36 1.90
C LEU A 75 -7.16 -16.90 1.19
N THR A 76 -7.08 -16.65 -0.12
CA THR A 76 -8.24 -16.21 -0.89
C THR A 76 -9.31 -17.31 -1.03
N ALA A 77 -8.91 -18.59 -1.10
CA ALA A 77 -9.85 -19.73 -1.18
C ALA A 77 -10.73 -19.85 0.05
N GLN A 78 -10.31 -19.34 1.21
CA GLN A 78 -11.12 -19.31 2.43
C GLN A 78 -12.21 -18.23 2.41
N LEU A 79 -12.13 -17.27 1.49
CA LEU A 79 -13.12 -16.21 1.35
C LEU A 79 -14.27 -16.70 0.46
N THR A 80 -15.43 -16.93 1.05
CA THR A 80 -16.65 -17.33 0.33
C THR A 80 -17.71 -16.25 0.51
N HIS A 81 -17.86 -15.40 -0.51
CA HIS A 81 -18.80 -14.29 -0.49
C HIS A 81 -19.33 -14.01 -1.91
N PRO A 82 -20.64 -13.69 -2.10
CA PRO A 82 -21.20 -13.47 -3.44
C PRO A 82 -20.56 -12.30 -4.19
N LYS A 83 -19.97 -11.35 -3.49
CA LYS A 83 -19.29 -10.16 -4.06
C LYS A 83 -17.77 -10.30 -4.12
N ILE A 84 -17.23 -11.51 -3.92
CA ILE A 84 -15.82 -11.85 -4.13
C ILE A 84 -15.75 -12.88 -5.25
N VAL A 85 -14.77 -12.73 -6.16
CA VAL A 85 -14.52 -13.74 -7.20
C VAL A 85 -13.98 -15.00 -6.53
N GLN A 86 -14.74 -16.09 -6.67
CA GLN A 86 -14.44 -17.33 -5.97
C GLN A 86 -13.27 -18.07 -6.62
N ILE A 87 -12.33 -18.55 -5.81
CA ILE A 87 -11.36 -19.57 -6.22
C ILE A 87 -12.08 -20.93 -6.22
N LEU A 88 -12.06 -21.59 -7.38
CA LEU A 88 -12.72 -22.89 -7.60
C LEU A 88 -11.75 -24.05 -7.46
N ASP A 89 -10.46 -23.80 -7.78
CA ASP A 89 -9.42 -24.81 -7.74
C ASP A 89 -8.04 -24.16 -7.75
N PHE A 90 -7.06 -24.87 -7.23
CA PHE A 90 -5.65 -24.54 -7.27
C PHE A 90 -4.88 -25.82 -7.58
N GLY A 91 -3.89 -25.74 -8.45
CA GLY A 91 -3.13 -26.94 -8.81
C GLY A 91 -1.89 -26.65 -9.63
N GLU A 92 -1.28 -27.74 -10.08
CA GLU A 92 -0.12 -27.77 -10.95
C GLU A 92 -0.35 -28.70 -12.12
N VAL A 93 0.01 -28.27 -13.33
CA VAL A 93 -0.04 -29.08 -14.54
C VAL A 93 1.30 -28.95 -15.26
N ARG A 94 2.06 -30.04 -15.36
CA ARG A 94 3.37 -30.11 -16.05
C ARG A 94 4.37 -29.03 -15.55
N GLY A 95 4.47 -28.83 -14.24
CA GLY A 95 5.34 -27.82 -13.62
C GLY A 95 4.80 -26.39 -13.68
N GLN A 96 3.57 -26.18 -14.14
CA GLN A 96 2.94 -24.86 -14.20
C GLN A 96 1.84 -24.75 -13.16
N TYR A 97 2.03 -23.88 -12.18
CA TYR A 97 1.02 -23.58 -11.17
C TYR A 97 -0.09 -22.71 -11.73
N PHE A 98 -1.31 -22.98 -11.30
CA PHE A 98 -2.49 -22.23 -11.72
C PHE A 98 -3.52 -22.09 -10.60
N THR A 99 -4.34 -21.06 -10.73
CA THR A 99 -5.56 -20.89 -9.95
C THR A 99 -6.75 -20.89 -10.92
N ALA A 100 -7.77 -21.71 -10.67
CA ALA A 100 -9.03 -21.65 -11.38
C ALA A 100 -10.03 -20.78 -10.62
N LEU A 101 -10.56 -19.78 -11.30
CA LEU A 101 -11.44 -18.75 -10.73
C LEU A 101 -12.81 -18.82 -11.37
N GLU A 102 -13.82 -18.33 -10.67
CA GLU A 102 -15.13 -18.03 -11.21
C GLU A 102 -15.02 -17.10 -12.41
N TYR A 103 -15.70 -17.46 -13.51
CA TYR A 103 -15.81 -16.57 -14.67
C TYR A 103 -16.96 -15.58 -14.43
N VAL A 104 -16.63 -14.29 -14.41
CA VAL A 104 -17.63 -13.21 -14.38
C VAL A 104 -17.92 -12.80 -15.82
N ASP A 105 -19.09 -13.15 -16.35
CA ASP A 105 -19.49 -12.76 -17.71
C ASP A 105 -19.86 -11.27 -17.73
N GLY A 106 -18.86 -10.44 -18.10
CA GLY A 106 -19.02 -8.99 -18.05
C GLY A 106 -17.73 -8.28 -18.42
N PHE A 107 -17.44 -7.23 -17.69
CA PHE A 107 -16.28 -6.34 -17.89
C PHE A 107 -15.80 -5.84 -16.52
N ASP A 108 -14.63 -5.22 -16.50
CA ASP A 108 -14.12 -4.55 -15.30
C ASP A 108 -14.56 -3.07 -15.24
N ALA A 109 -14.48 -2.45 -14.08
CA ALA A 109 -14.82 -1.03 -13.91
C ALA A 109 -13.88 -0.10 -14.69
N LEU A 110 -12.66 -0.55 -15.03
CA LEU A 110 -11.77 0.20 -15.91
C LEU A 110 -12.30 0.23 -17.35
N GLY A 111 -12.84 -0.88 -17.85
CA GLY A 111 -13.54 -0.96 -19.13
C GLY A 111 -14.75 -0.02 -19.17
N LEU A 112 -15.55 -0.02 -18.08
CA LEU A 112 -16.67 0.92 -17.95
C LEU A 112 -16.20 2.37 -18.07
N LEU A 113 -15.17 2.78 -17.33
CA LEU A 113 -14.59 4.13 -17.37
C LEU A 113 -14.04 4.48 -18.76
N ARG A 114 -13.38 3.54 -19.43
CA ARG A 114 -12.83 3.77 -20.79
C ARG A 114 -13.93 4.02 -21.81
N VAL A 115 -14.96 3.17 -21.83
CA VAL A 115 -16.06 3.31 -22.80
C VAL A 115 -16.89 4.55 -22.50
N ALA A 116 -17.14 4.86 -21.23
CA ALA A 116 -17.81 6.10 -20.83
C ALA A 116 -17.03 7.34 -21.30
N ALA A 117 -15.71 7.36 -21.13
CA ALA A 117 -14.85 8.44 -21.59
C ALA A 117 -14.84 8.57 -23.12
N GLN A 118 -14.79 7.45 -23.88
CA GLN A 118 -14.85 7.44 -25.34
C GLN A 118 -16.17 7.99 -25.87
N LYS A 119 -17.27 7.59 -25.24
CA LYS A 119 -18.62 8.08 -25.59
C LYS A 119 -18.96 9.43 -24.98
N ARG A 120 -18.05 10.04 -24.17
CA ARG A 120 -18.23 11.32 -23.45
C ARG A 120 -19.46 11.32 -22.55
N VAL A 121 -19.73 10.21 -21.89
CA VAL A 121 -20.85 10.03 -20.98
C VAL A 121 -20.34 9.99 -19.55
N HIS A 122 -21.02 10.68 -18.64
CA HIS A 122 -20.76 10.59 -17.21
C HIS A 122 -21.43 9.36 -16.62
N ILE A 123 -20.76 8.67 -15.73
CA ILE A 123 -21.37 7.61 -14.94
C ILE A 123 -22.29 8.26 -13.90
N PRO A 124 -23.59 7.90 -13.83
CA PRO A 124 -24.50 8.46 -12.84
C PRO A 124 -23.96 8.29 -11.42
N ARG A 125 -24.03 9.33 -10.60
CA ARG A 125 -23.49 9.34 -9.23
C ARG A 125 -24.03 8.21 -8.38
N SER A 126 -25.34 7.96 -8.47
CA SER A 126 -25.99 6.84 -7.77
C SER A 126 -25.38 5.48 -8.17
N LEU A 127 -25.06 5.30 -9.46
CA LEU A 127 -24.45 4.07 -9.95
C LEU A 127 -23.00 3.89 -9.48
N ALA A 128 -22.22 4.98 -9.48
CA ALA A 128 -20.87 4.97 -8.92
C ALA A 128 -20.88 4.55 -7.43
N ILE A 129 -21.81 5.12 -6.67
CA ILE A 129 -22.02 4.78 -5.26
C ILE A 129 -22.46 3.32 -5.11
N PHE A 130 -23.38 2.83 -5.95
CA PHE A 130 -23.81 1.41 -5.90
C PHE A 130 -22.61 0.47 -6.10
N VAL A 131 -21.82 0.66 -7.15
CA VAL A 131 -20.64 -0.17 -7.44
C VAL A 131 -19.67 -0.19 -6.24
N VAL A 132 -19.38 0.99 -5.68
CA VAL A 132 -18.48 1.09 -4.53
C VAL A 132 -19.08 0.46 -3.27
N SER A 133 -20.39 0.61 -3.02
CA SER A 133 -21.06 0.00 -1.88
C SER A 133 -21.01 -1.53 -1.92
N GLU A 134 -21.15 -2.12 -3.11
CA GLU A 134 -21.03 -3.57 -3.31
C GLU A 134 -19.59 -4.06 -3.01
N VAL A 135 -18.58 -3.29 -3.44
CA VAL A 135 -17.16 -3.59 -3.12
C VAL A 135 -16.89 -3.44 -1.62
N LEU A 136 -17.46 -2.42 -0.98
CA LEU A 136 -17.31 -2.22 0.48
C LEU A 136 -17.89 -3.37 1.29
N GLU A 137 -18.98 -4.00 0.82
CA GLU A 137 -19.53 -5.19 1.45
C GLU A 137 -18.58 -6.39 1.34
N ALA A 138 -17.94 -6.57 0.16
CA ALA A 138 -16.90 -7.59 -0.01
C ALA A 138 -15.69 -7.35 0.90
N LEU A 139 -15.27 -6.07 1.04
CA LEU A 139 -14.16 -5.69 1.90
C LEU A 139 -14.48 -5.87 3.38
N ASP A 140 -15.70 -5.52 3.81
CA ASP A 140 -16.11 -5.73 5.20
C ASP A 140 -16.03 -7.20 5.57
N TYR A 141 -16.54 -8.07 4.70
CA TYR A 141 -16.44 -9.52 4.89
C TYR A 141 -14.96 -9.96 4.99
N ALA A 142 -14.10 -9.53 4.08
CA ALA A 142 -12.70 -9.93 4.05
C ALA A 142 -11.90 -9.40 5.26
N HIS A 143 -12.11 -8.14 5.65
CA HIS A 143 -11.43 -7.52 6.79
C HIS A 143 -11.78 -8.17 8.13
N ASN A 144 -13.02 -8.70 8.25
CA ASN A 144 -13.51 -9.35 9.46
C ASN A 144 -13.41 -10.90 9.40
N ALA A 145 -12.83 -11.46 8.32
CA ALA A 145 -12.70 -12.90 8.15
C ALA A 145 -11.88 -13.52 9.29
N ARG A 146 -12.33 -14.71 9.72
CA ARG A 146 -11.69 -15.51 10.76
C ARG A 146 -11.33 -16.88 10.19
N ASP A 147 -10.24 -17.45 10.70
CA ASP A 147 -9.85 -18.82 10.38
C ASP A 147 -10.76 -19.84 11.10
N MET A 148 -10.49 -21.13 10.89
CA MET A 148 -11.27 -22.22 11.51
C MET A 148 -11.17 -22.24 13.04
N ASP A 149 -10.11 -21.64 13.61
CA ASP A 149 -9.91 -21.51 15.06
C ASP A 149 -10.54 -20.23 15.62
N GLY A 150 -11.22 -19.42 14.78
CA GLY A 150 -11.88 -18.18 15.17
C GLY A 150 -10.93 -16.97 15.30
N LYS A 151 -9.66 -17.11 14.94
CA LYS A 151 -8.70 -16.00 14.97
C LYS A 151 -8.90 -15.07 13.76
N PRO A 152 -8.77 -13.74 13.93
CA PRO A 152 -8.81 -12.82 12.81
C PRO A 152 -7.72 -13.14 11.79
N MET A 153 -8.09 -13.27 10.52
CA MET A 153 -7.14 -13.54 9.44
C MET A 153 -6.32 -12.31 9.04
N GLY A 154 -6.75 -11.10 9.43
CA GLY A 154 -6.04 -9.86 9.13
C GLY A 154 -5.90 -9.58 7.63
N ILE A 155 -6.88 -9.99 6.83
CA ILE A 155 -6.84 -9.83 5.38
C ILE A 155 -6.98 -8.37 5.00
N VAL A 156 -6.06 -7.88 4.20
CA VAL A 156 -6.10 -6.58 3.53
C VAL A 156 -5.91 -6.84 2.05
N HIS A 157 -6.73 -6.25 1.19
CA HIS A 157 -6.71 -6.52 -0.27
C HIS A 157 -5.45 -5.98 -0.96
N ARG A 158 -5.02 -4.77 -0.61
CA ARG A 158 -3.76 -4.11 -1.02
C ARG A 158 -3.64 -3.69 -2.50
N ASP A 159 -4.47 -4.21 -3.40
CA ASP A 159 -4.43 -3.92 -4.85
C ASP A 159 -5.83 -3.56 -5.39
N ILE A 160 -6.58 -2.74 -4.65
CA ILE A 160 -7.88 -2.23 -5.13
C ILE A 160 -7.66 -1.25 -6.27
N SER A 161 -8.29 -1.54 -7.39
CA SER A 161 -8.28 -0.69 -8.59
C SER A 161 -9.48 -1.02 -9.48
N PRO A 162 -9.87 -0.16 -10.41
CA PRO A 162 -10.99 -0.45 -11.31
C PRO A 162 -10.84 -1.72 -12.13
N SER A 163 -9.61 -2.19 -12.40
CA SER A 163 -9.36 -3.45 -13.11
C SER A 163 -9.65 -4.70 -12.30
N ASN A 164 -9.72 -4.57 -10.96
CA ASN A 164 -9.99 -5.70 -10.04
C ASN A 164 -11.46 -5.71 -9.55
N ILE A 165 -12.29 -4.80 -10.07
CA ILE A 165 -13.75 -4.73 -9.81
C ILE A 165 -14.48 -5.18 -11.05
N PHE A 166 -15.07 -6.37 -10.99
CA PHE A 166 -15.78 -7.01 -12.10
C PHE A 166 -17.28 -6.74 -12.03
N LEU A 167 -17.84 -6.37 -13.17
CA LEU A 167 -19.24 -6.00 -13.34
C LEU A 167 -19.87 -7.00 -14.30
N SER A 168 -20.80 -7.84 -13.81
CA SER A 168 -21.45 -8.84 -14.65
C SER A 168 -22.48 -8.20 -15.59
N LYS A 169 -22.78 -8.85 -16.71
CA LYS A 169 -23.89 -8.49 -17.60
C LYS A 169 -25.26 -8.54 -16.90
N ARG A 170 -25.35 -9.15 -15.73
CA ARG A 170 -26.58 -9.21 -14.90
C ARG A 170 -26.67 -8.05 -13.92
N GLY A 171 -25.58 -7.27 -13.77
CA GLY A 171 -25.46 -6.14 -12.85
C GLY A 171 -24.86 -6.50 -11.49
N ASP A 172 -24.31 -7.71 -11.34
CA ASP A 172 -23.58 -8.07 -10.13
C ASP A 172 -22.21 -7.38 -10.11
N VAL A 173 -21.73 -7.04 -8.93
CA VAL A 173 -20.40 -6.47 -8.72
C VAL A 173 -19.59 -7.46 -7.90
N LYS A 174 -18.37 -7.77 -8.36
CA LYS A 174 -17.47 -8.70 -7.67
C LYS A 174 -16.07 -8.13 -7.58
N LEU A 175 -15.45 -8.24 -6.41
CA LEU A 175 -14.05 -7.90 -6.16
C LEU A 175 -13.19 -9.14 -6.38
N GLY A 176 -12.12 -9.02 -7.17
CA GLY A 176 -11.18 -10.09 -7.43
C GLY A 176 -9.74 -9.68 -7.23
N ASP A 177 -8.82 -10.60 -7.40
CA ASP A 177 -7.37 -10.42 -7.30
C ASP A 177 -6.93 -9.78 -5.97
N PHE A 178 -7.15 -10.51 -4.86
CA PHE A 178 -6.61 -10.13 -3.55
C PHE A 178 -5.09 -10.15 -3.60
N GLY A 179 -4.46 -8.99 -3.52
CA GLY A 179 -3.02 -8.79 -3.68
C GLY A 179 -2.19 -9.18 -2.45
N ILE A 180 -2.48 -10.33 -1.83
CA ILE A 180 -1.83 -10.80 -0.59
C ILE A 180 -0.34 -11.04 -0.81
N ALA A 181 0.06 -11.56 -1.99
CA ALA A 181 1.45 -11.76 -2.39
C ALA A 181 2.26 -10.44 -2.55
N HIS A 182 1.59 -9.30 -2.74
CA HIS A 182 2.28 -8.02 -2.85
C HIS A 182 2.97 -7.56 -1.55
N ALA A 183 2.58 -8.06 -0.39
CA ALA A 183 3.17 -7.67 0.90
C ALA A 183 4.58 -8.20 1.11
N GLN A 184 4.86 -9.38 0.57
CA GLN A 184 6.17 -10.07 0.75
C GLN A 184 7.14 -9.81 -0.40
N ARG A 185 6.71 -9.09 -1.45
CA ARG A 185 7.54 -8.76 -2.60
C ARG A 185 8.58 -7.68 -2.31
N ARG A 186 9.53 -7.94 -1.47
CA ARG A 186 10.71 -7.08 -1.37
C ARG A 186 11.74 -7.34 -2.48
N GLU A 187 11.69 -8.48 -3.19
CA GLU A 187 12.81 -8.93 -4.02
C GLU A 187 12.48 -9.41 -5.46
N ALA A 188 11.22 -9.61 -5.84
CA ALA A 188 10.93 -10.14 -7.19
C ALA A 188 10.97 -9.05 -8.27
N ARG A 189 11.90 -9.19 -9.22
CA ARG A 189 12.01 -8.43 -10.47
C ARG A 189 10.71 -8.53 -11.28
N THR A 190 9.88 -7.51 -11.26
CA THR A 190 8.72 -7.43 -12.16
C THR A 190 9.10 -6.61 -13.38
N GLN A 191 8.87 -7.19 -14.58
CA GLN A 191 9.12 -6.52 -15.85
C GLN A 191 8.47 -5.14 -15.90
N ALA A 192 9.25 -4.14 -16.30
CA ALA A 192 8.82 -2.78 -16.54
C ALA A 192 7.73 -2.76 -17.62
N GLY A 193 6.51 -2.42 -17.25
CA GLY A 193 5.39 -2.26 -18.20
C GLY A 193 4.01 -2.53 -17.62
N THR A 194 3.85 -3.54 -16.79
CA THR A 194 2.52 -3.97 -16.30
C THR A 194 2.02 -3.17 -15.08
N LEU A 195 2.90 -2.51 -14.35
CA LEU A 195 2.54 -1.67 -13.19
C LEU A 195 2.23 -0.20 -13.54
N LYS A 196 2.51 0.21 -14.77
CA LYS A 196 2.27 1.59 -15.21
C LYS A 196 0.77 1.94 -15.08
N GLY A 197 0.47 2.79 -14.11
CA GLY A 197 -0.90 3.26 -13.84
C GLY A 197 -1.58 2.66 -12.60
N LYS A 198 -1.05 1.61 -11.95
CA LYS A 198 -1.58 1.10 -10.67
C LYS A 198 -1.12 1.90 -9.45
N TYR A 199 0.00 2.61 -9.55
CA TYR A 199 0.53 3.45 -8.45
C TYR A 199 -0.46 4.50 -7.94
N GLY A 200 -1.36 4.98 -8.81
CA GLY A 200 -2.38 5.95 -8.44
C GLY A 200 -3.45 5.47 -7.46
N TYR A 201 -3.52 4.17 -7.18
CA TYR A 201 -4.49 3.58 -6.24
C TYR A 201 -3.85 3.16 -4.90
N MET A 202 -2.52 3.25 -4.79
CA MET A 202 -1.83 2.98 -3.52
C MET A 202 -2.24 3.98 -2.45
N SER A 203 -2.27 3.55 -1.20
CA SER A 203 -2.40 4.48 -0.08
C SER A 203 -1.06 5.18 0.24
N PRO A 204 -1.07 6.36 0.89
CA PRO A 204 0.15 7.04 1.31
C PRO A 204 1.09 6.16 2.12
N GLU A 205 0.56 5.36 3.05
CA GLU A 205 1.33 4.41 3.86
C GLU A 205 1.95 3.28 3.04
N GLN A 206 1.28 2.80 1.98
CA GLN A 206 1.86 1.84 1.04
C GLN A 206 3.04 2.44 0.27
N VAL A 207 2.92 3.69 -0.16
CA VAL A 207 4.00 4.39 -0.90
C VAL A 207 5.23 4.52 -0.02
N VAL A 208 5.08 4.97 1.23
CA VAL A 208 6.22 5.18 2.14
C VAL A 208 6.69 3.91 2.84
N GLY A 209 6.02 2.76 2.63
CA GLY A 209 6.41 1.48 3.21
C GLY A 209 6.09 1.33 4.70
N ARG A 210 5.13 2.08 5.21
CA ARG A 210 4.61 1.94 6.59
C ARG A 210 3.75 0.68 6.72
N PRO A 211 3.51 0.20 7.96
CA PRO A 211 2.52 -0.85 8.21
C PRO A 211 1.16 -0.46 7.64
N ILE A 212 0.52 -1.41 6.98
CA ILE A 212 -0.78 -1.24 6.32
C ILE A 212 -1.86 -2.06 7.02
N ASP A 213 -3.07 -1.52 7.05
CA ASP A 213 -4.27 -2.19 7.56
C ASP A 213 -5.47 -1.97 6.62
N ALA A 214 -6.65 -2.40 7.03
CA ALA A 214 -7.90 -2.28 6.27
C ALA A 214 -8.18 -0.86 5.74
N ARG A 215 -7.72 0.17 6.43
CA ARG A 215 -7.90 1.58 6.03
C ARG A 215 -7.09 1.97 4.79
N SER A 216 -6.10 1.18 4.41
CA SER A 216 -5.40 1.34 3.12
C SER A 216 -6.32 0.99 1.95
N ASP A 217 -7.15 -0.06 2.10
CA ASP A 217 -8.16 -0.41 1.10
C ASP A 217 -9.25 0.67 1.00
N LEU A 218 -9.63 1.28 2.14
CA LEU A 218 -10.61 2.38 2.16
C LEU A 218 -10.10 3.63 1.44
N PHE A 219 -8.79 3.90 1.48
CA PHE A 219 -8.19 4.95 0.66
C PHE A 219 -8.29 4.62 -0.83
N ALA A 220 -7.91 3.39 -1.22
CA ALA A 220 -7.94 2.95 -2.62
C ALA A 220 -9.37 2.98 -3.19
N ILE A 221 -10.37 2.56 -2.40
CA ILE A 221 -11.78 2.65 -2.82
C ILE A 221 -12.26 4.10 -2.92
N GLY A 222 -11.74 4.99 -2.07
CA GLY A 222 -11.95 6.44 -2.18
C GLY A 222 -11.43 7.00 -3.51
N VAL A 223 -10.26 6.53 -3.98
CA VAL A 223 -9.72 6.87 -5.31
C VAL A 223 -10.63 6.34 -6.42
N VAL A 224 -11.05 5.08 -6.33
CA VAL A 224 -11.98 4.47 -7.32
C VAL A 224 -13.30 5.25 -7.38
N LEU A 225 -13.87 5.60 -6.23
CA LEU A 225 -15.10 6.41 -6.17
C LEU A 225 -14.91 7.77 -6.85
N ALA A 226 -13.82 8.48 -6.54
CA ALA A 226 -13.52 9.76 -7.16
C ALA A 226 -13.40 9.63 -8.70
N GLU A 227 -12.76 8.56 -9.20
CA GLU A 227 -12.63 8.30 -10.63
C GLU A 227 -13.97 7.97 -11.31
N LEU A 228 -14.82 7.16 -10.67
CA LEU A 228 -16.16 6.85 -11.17
C LEU A 228 -17.05 8.12 -11.23
N LEU A 229 -16.94 8.98 -10.22
CA LEU A 229 -17.72 10.23 -10.14
C LEU A 229 -17.27 11.29 -11.16
N THR A 230 -15.95 11.39 -11.40
CA THR A 230 -15.38 12.43 -12.28
C THR A 230 -15.10 11.96 -13.70
N GLY A 231 -15.09 10.65 -13.95
CA GLY A 231 -14.67 10.04 -15.22
C GLY A 231 -13.18 10.27 -15.52
N ARG A 232 -12.37 10.65 -14.51
CA ARG A 232 -10.96 11.04 -14.69
C ARG A 232 -10.09 10.40 -13.61
N ARG A 233 -8.91 9.94 -14.01
CA ARG A 233 -7.90 9.46 -13.03
C ARG A 233 -7.58 10.54 -12.00
N LEU A 234 -7.60 10.16 -10.72
CA LEU A 234 -7.34 11.11 -9.63
C LEU A 234 -5.84 11.44 -9.56
N PHE A 235 -4.99 10.44 -9.45
CA PHE A 235 -3.54 10.63 -9.41
C PHE A 235 -2.90 10.21 -10.74
N THR A 236 -2.33 11.18 -11.45
CA THR A 236 -1.64 10.97 -12.73
C THR A 236 -0.55 11.99 -12.93
N ALA A 237 0.56 11.58 -13.56
CA ALA A 237 1.68 12.41 -13.98
C ALA A 237 2.40 11.73 -15.15
N PRO A 238 3.31 12.45 -15.84
CA PRO A 238 4.14 11.87 -16.93
C PRO A 238 5.05 10.74 -16.44
N ALA A 239 5.69 10.89 -15.27
CA ALA A 239 6.54 9.90 -14.64
C ALA A 239 5.82 9.20 -13.48
N ASP A 240 6.08 7.90 -13.31
CA ASP A 240 5.47 7.08 -12.26
C ASP A 240 5.88 7.57 -10.86
N LEU A 241 7.11 8.07 -10.71
CA LEU A 241 7.60 8.64 -9.46
C LEU A 241 6.76 9.87 -9.03
N ASP A 242 6.41 10.74 -9.99
CA ASP A 242 5.54 11.88 -9.70
C ASP A 242 4.13 11.47 -9.29
N VAL A 243 3.62 10.32 -9.83
CA VAL A 243 2.34 9.75 -9.37
C VAL A 243 2.44 9.34 -7.92
N LEU A 244 3.51 8.63 -7.54
CA LEU A 244 3.76 8.21 -6.16
C LEU A 244 3.83 9.40 -5.20
N LEU A 245 4.50 10.50 -5.60
CA LEU A 245 4.55 11.74 -4.82
C LEU A 245 3.17 12.36 -4.62
N LYS A 246 2.35 12.42 -5.68
CA LYS A 246 0.98 12.93 -5.58
C LYS A 246 0.11 12.09 -4.65
N VAL A 247 0.26 10.77 -4.68
CA VAL A 247 -0.44 9.84 -3.77
C VAL A 247 0.03 10.05 -2.33
N ARG A 248 1.36 10.08 -2.10
CA ARG A 248 1.93 10.30 -0.76
C ARG A 248 1.42 11.58 -0.10
N ASP A 249 1.32 12.66 -0.88
CA ASP A 249 0.91 13.97 -0.39
C ASP A 249 -0.58 14.22 -0.54
N VAL A 250 -1.31 13.24 -1.10
CA VAL A 250 -2.75 13.31 -1.36
C VAL A 250 -3.10 14.61 -2.11
N LYS A 251 -2.43 14.86 -3.26
CA LYS A 251 -2.69 16.04 -4.09
C LYS A 251 -4.00 15.88 -4.85
N LEU A 252 -5.07 16.53 -4.37
CA LEU A 252 -6.43 16.40 -4.88
C LEU A 252 -6.80 17.43 -5.95
N ASP A 253 -5.83 18.12 -6.56
CA ASP A 253 -6.05 19.18 -7.58
C ASP A 253 -7.01 18.75 -8.70
N ARG A 254 -6.98 17.46 -9.05
CA ARG A 254 -7.87 16.91 -10.08
C ARG A 254 -9.28 16.67 -9.58
N LEU A 255 -9.47 16.34 -8.31
CA LEU A 255 -10.79 16.29 -7.69
C LEU A 255 -11.38 17.71 -7.62
N ASP A 256 -10.59 18.69 -7.21
CA ASP A 256 -11.01 20.09 -7.17
C ASP A 256 -11.42 20.60 -8.55
N LYS A 257 -10.66 20.22 -9.59
CA LYS A 257 -10.92 20.64 -10.97
C LYS A 257 -12.12 19.93 -11.62
N TYR A 258 -12.21 18.60 -11.48
CA TYR A 258 -13.19 17.78 -12.23
C TYR A 258 -14.37 17.32 -11.38
N GLY A 259 -14.32 17.52 -10.09
CA GLY A 259 -15.39 17.24 -9.13
C GLY A 259 -16.07 18.49 -8.57
N ALA A 260 -15.83 19.66 -9.18
CA ALA A 260 -16.39 20.94 -8.70
C ALA A 260 -17.93 20.97 -8.64
N ASP A 261 -18.59 20.12 -9.43
CA ASP A 261 -20.05 19.96 -9.48
C ASP A 261 -20.58 18.89 -8.51
N LEU A 262 -19.69 18.23 -7.73
CA LEU A 262 -20.11 17.24 -6.73
C LEU A 262 -20.89 17.93 -5.61
N PRO A 263 -22.03 17.34 -5.17
CA PRO A 263 -22.72 17.82 -3.98
C PRO A 263 -21.80 17.79 -2.76
N SER A 264 -21.86 18.86 -1.95
CA SER A 264 -20.94 19.03 -0.80
C SER A 264 -20.94 17.88 0.20
N ALA A 265 -22.08 17.18 0.36
CA ALA A 265 -22.19 16.00 1.19
C ALA A 265 -21.38 14.83 0.63
N LEU A 266 -21.45 14.59 -0.70
CA LEU A 266 -20.70 13.52 -1.35
C LEU A 266 -19.20 13.83 -1.42
N ASP A 267 -18.84 15.09 -1.72
CA ASP A 267 -17.44 15.55 -1.70
C ASP A 267 -16.78 15.34 -0.33
N ARG A 268 -17.50 15.62 0.76
CA ARG A 268 -17.00 15.35 2.13
C ARG A 268 -16.71 13.86 2.38
N ILE A 269 -17.58 12.97 1.90
CA ILE A 269 -17.39 11.51 2.05
C ILE A 269 -16.13 11.08 1.30
N VAL A 270 -15.98 11.51 0.04
CA VAL A 270 -14.79 11.21 -0.78
C VAL A 270 -13.53 11.72 -0.12
N ARG A 271 -13.49 12.99 0.31
CA ARG A 271 -12.32 13.59 0.97
C ARG A 271 -12.00 12.96 2.32
N LYS A 272 -12.99 12.48 3.06
CA LYS A 272 -12.77 11.74 4.31
C LYS A 272 -12.09 10.39 4.02
N ALA A 273 -12.52 9.65 3.00
CA ALA A 273 -11.87 8.42 2.58
C ALA A 273 -10.42 8.65 2.13
N LEU A 274 -10.14 9.81 1.51
CA LEU A 274 -8.84 10.21 0.96
C LEU A 274 -7.94 10.97 1.96
N LYS A 275 -8.22 10.97 3.26
CA LYS A 275 -7.33 11.60 4.25
C LYS A 275 -5.96 10.95 4.25
N LYS A 276 -4.89 11.77 4.35
CA LYS A 276 -3.50 11.29 4.40
C LYS A 276 -3.26 10.39 5.61
N ASN A 277 -3.73 10.84 6.79
CA ASN A 277 -3.64 10.09 8.02
C ASN A 277 -4.75 9.02 8.08
N PRO A 278 -4.42 7.70 8.19
CA PRO A 278 -5.43 6.65 8.31
C PRO A 278 -6.42 6.83 9.46
N ARG A 279 -6.01 7.47 10.55
CA ARG A 279 -6.88 7.74 11.73
C ARG A 279 -8.02 8.73 11.43
N GLU A 280 -7.87 9.56 10.40
CA GLU A 280 -8.87 10.56 9.99
C GLU A 280 -9.82 10.05 8.92
N ARG A 281 -9.56 8.85 8.36
CA ARG A 281 -10.43 8.19 7.37
C ARG A 281 -11.63 7.53 8.05
N HIS A 282 -12.51 6.95 7.26
CA HIS A 282 -13.45 5.95 7.77
C HIS A 282 -12.65 4.80 8.38
N GLN A 283 -13.09 4.29 9.52
CA GLN A 283 -12.32 3.26 10.24
C GLN A 283 -12.68 1.85 9.81
N THR A 284 -13.86 1.65 9.19
CA THR A 284 -14.34 0.38 8.66
C THR A 284 -14.98 0.56 7.29
N ALA A 285 -15.08 -0.50 6.52
CA ALA A 285 -15.79 -0.52 5.25
C ALA A 285 -17.28 -0.23 5.42
N VAL A 286 -17.89 -0.72 6.51
CA VAL A 286 -19.26 -0.42 6.90
C VAL A 286 -19.45 1.09 7.08
N ALA A 287 -18.58 1.77 7.82
CA ALA A 287 -18.73 3.21 8.07
C ALA A 287 -18.72 4.05 6.78
N LEU A 288 -17.90 3.67 5.79
CA LEU A 288 -17.91 4.36 4.49
C LEU A 288 -19.18 4.01 3.69
N ARG A 289 -19.61 2.74 3.72
CA ARG A 289 -20.83 2.30 3.04
C ARG A 289 -22.07 3.00 3.61
N ASP A 290 -22.15 3.15 4.92
CA ASP A 290 -23.27 3.80 5.60
C ASP A 290 -23.33 5.29 5.24
N ASP A 291 -22.21 6.03 5.28
CA ASP A 291 -22.15 7.43 4.82
C ASP A 291 -22.66 7.57 3.36
N LEU A 292 -22.30 6.64 2.47
CA LEU A 292 -22.77 6.63 1.06
C LEU A 292 -24.28 6.27 0.95
N SER A 293 -24.75 5.35 1.76
CA SER A 293 -26.18 4.93 1.80
C SER A 293 -27.05 6.07 2.32
N ASP A 294 -26.62 6.75 3.37
CA ASP A 294 -27.30 7.94 3.91
C ASP A 294 -27.38 9.07 2.88
N TYR A 295 -26.32 9.26 2.10
CA TYR A 295 -26.34 10.21 0.98
C TYR A 295 -27.40 9.83 -0.05
N LEU A 296 -27.45 8.58 -0.51
CA LEU A 296 -28.48 8.12 -1.47
C LEU A 296 -29.90 8.27 -0.90
N PHE A 297 -30.08 7.92 0.37
CA PHE A 297 -31.36 8.05 1.07
C PHE A 297 -31.80 9.52 1.14
N SER A 298 -30.89 10.42 1.54
CA SER A 298 -31.16 11.85 1.67
C SER A 298 -31.52 12.52 0.34
N THR A 299 -31.02 11.98 -0.78
CA THR A 299 -31.31 12.48 -2.14
C THR A 299 -32.49 11.77 -2.82
N GLY A 300 -33.14 10.82 -2.12
CA GLY A 300 -34.26 10.03 -2.64
C GLY A 300 -33.89 9.12 -3.81
N GLN A 301 -32.61 8.79 -3.95
CA GLN A 301 -32.12 7.95 -5.04
C GLN A 301 -32.16 6.47 -4.65
N ARG A 302 -32.66 5.65 -5.57
CA ARG A 302 -32.65 4.19 -5.47
C ARG A 302 -31.96 3.62 -6.67
N VAL A 303 -30.95 2.79 -6.43
CA VAL A 303 -30.10 2.18 -7.45
C VAL A 303 -29.79 0.75 -7.08
N GLY A 304 -29.63 -0.13 -8.06
CA GLY A 304 -29.31 -1.54 -7.83
C GLY A 304 -28.78 -2.23 -9.09
N ALA A 305 -28.63 -3.56 -9.00
CA ALA A 305 -28.06 -4.39 -10.07
C ALA A 305 -28.79 -4.22 -11.44
N SER A 306 -30.12 -4.06 -11.41
CA SER A 306 -30.90 -3.83 -12.64
C SER A 306 -30.53 -2.51 -13.35
N ASP A 307 -30.16 -1.50 -12.58
CA ASP A 307 -29.76 -0.20 -13.11
C ASP A 307 -28.35 -0.24 -13.69
N LEU A 308 -27.42 -0.96 -13.01
CA LEU A 308 -26.09 -1.23 -13.55
C LEU A 308 -26.17 -2.02 -14.86
N ARG A 309 -26.98 -3.07 -14.90
CA ARG A 309 -27.20 -3.86 -16.13
C ARG A 309 -27.76 -2.97 -17.27
N ALA A 310 -28.75 -2.14 -17.00
CA ALA A 310 -29.35 -1.28 -18.01
C ALA A 310 -28.37 -0.23 -18.53
N PHE A 311 -27.62 0.42 -17.62
CA PHE A 311 -26.61 1.43 -17.99
C PHE A 311 -25.46 0.82 -18.80
N ALA A 312 -24.89 -0.27 -18.30
CA ALA A 312 -23.79 -0.96 -18.97
C ALA A 312 -24.23 -1.53 -20.32
N GLY A 313 -25.42 -2.18 -20.39
CA GLY A 313 -25.99 -2.66 -21.64
C GLY A 313 -26.05 -1.55 -22.69
N ALA A 314 -26.65 -0.41 -22.36
CA ALA A 314 -26.72 0.72 -23.28
C ALA A 314 -25.35 1.37 -23.58
N LEU A 315 -24.43 1.38 -22.60
CA LEU A 315 -23.09 1.94 -22.77
C LEU A 315 -22.24 1.11 -23.74
N PHE A 316 -22.27 -0.22 -23.65
CA PHE A 316 -21.52 -1.13 -24.52
C PHE A 316 -22.23 -1.49 -25.84
N ASP A 317 -23.50 -1.14 -25.99
CA ASP A 317 -24.25 -1.32 -27.21
C ASP A 317 -23.67 -0.42 -28.33
N THR A 318 -23.54 -0.99 -29.52
CA THR A 318 -23.06 -0.31 -30.74
C THR A 318 -24.18 -0.05 -31.75
N SER A 319 -25.43 -0.40 -31.41
CA SER A 319 -26.59 -0.15 -32.28
C SER A 319 -26.86 1.34 -32.48
N PRO A 320 -27.53 1.74 -33.59
CA PRO A 320 -27.86 3.14 -33.84
C PRO A 320 -28.70 3.79 -32.71
N ASP A 321 -29.54 3.02 -32.03
CA ASP A 321 -30.43 3.48 -30.97
C ASP A 321 -29.75 3.57 -29.56
N ALA A 322 -28.54 3.03 -29.43
CA ALA A 322 -27.83 2.94 -28.16
C ALA A 322 -27.67 4.30 -27.45
N ALA A 323 -27.39 5.36 -28.18
CA ALA A 323 -27.23 6.72 -27.63
C ALA A 323 -28.52 7.24 -26.97
N GLY A 324 -29.67 6.99 -27.60
CA GLY A 324 -30.98 7.35 -27.04
C GLY A 324 -31.32 6.56 -25.77
N GLN A 325 -31.08 5.25 -25.79
CA GLN A 325 -31.30 4.38 -24.62
C GLN A 325 -30.39 4.79 -23.46
N LEU A 326 -29.10 5.05 -23.71
CA LEU A 326 -28.13 5.49 -22.71
C LEU A 326 -28.55 6.80 -22.05
N LEU A 327 -29.00 7.78 -22.85
CA LEU A 327 -29.52 9.05 -22.33
C LEU A 327 -30.76 8.88 -21.45
N GLN A 328 -31.69 8.00 -21.83
CA GLN A 328 -32.89 7.70 -21.04
C GLN A 328 -32.52 7.05 -19.70
N VAL A 329 -31.61 6.05 -19.71
CA VAL A 329 -31.15 5.36 -18.49
C VAL A 329 -30.43 6.37 -17.58
N THR A 330 -29.54 7.18 -18.12
CA THR A 330 -28.80 8.19 -17.34
C THR A 330 -29.73 9.18 -16.68
N ARG A 331 -30.68 9.76 -17.42
CA ARG A 331 -31.70 10.69 -16.87
C ARG A 331 -32.52 10.05 -15.77
N ARG A 332 -32.94 8.78 -15.95
CA ARG A 332 -33.71 8.05 -14.93
C ARG A 332 -32.90 7.90 -13.62
N LEU A 333 -31.59 7.66 -13.69
CA LEU A 333 -30.71 7.47 -12.55
C LEU A 333 -30.34 8.78 -11.84
N GLU A 334 -30.40 9.90 -12.52
CA GLU A 334 -30.12 11.24 -11.97
C GLU A 334 -31.36 11.92 -11.39
N THR A 335 -32.57 11.49 -11.78
CA THR A 335 -33.82 12.06 -11.27
C THR A 335 -34.20 11.44 -9.93
N PRO A 336 -34.43 12.24 -8.87
CA PRO A 336 -34.92 11.72 -7.59
C PRO A 336 -36.27 10.99 -7.82
N ARG A 337 -36.38 9.77 -7.37
CA ARG A 337 -37.67 9.07 -7.33
C ARG A 337 -38.46 9.61 -6.15
N ALA A 338 -39.54 10.39 -6.45
CA ALA A 338 -40.51 10.76 -5.43
C ALA A 338 -40.95 9.52 -4.65
N ALA A 339 -40.77 9.56 -3.33
CA ALA A 339 -41.28 8.50 -2.46
C ALA A 339 -42.81 8.41 -2.66
N LYS A 340 -43.33 7.39 -3.32
CA LYS A 340 -44.71 7.04 -3.20
C LYS A 340 -44.91 6.63 -1.75
N LEU A 341 -45.49 7.52 -0.95
CA LEU A 341 -46.05 7.15 0.33
C LEU A 341 -47.08 6.03 0.07
N PRO A 342 -47.05 4.93 0.83
CA PRO A 342 -48.11 3.93 0.75
C PRO A 342 -49.37 4.53 1.38
N GLY A 343 -50.32 4.97 0.57
CA GLY A 343 -51.63 5.42 1.05
C GLY A 343 -52.24 6.54 0.23
N GLU A 344 -52.46 6.37 -1.08
CA GLU A 344 -53.59 6.98 -1.78
C GLU A 344 -54.15 5.92 -2.73
N ALA A 345 -55.02 5.11 -2.16
CA ALA A 345 -55.99 4.35 -2.93
C ALA A 345 -56.97 5.39 -3.49
N THR A 346 -56.94 5.66 -4.81
CA THR A 346 -58.00 6.37 -5.50
C THR A 346 -59.30 5.58 -5.37
N GLY A 347 -60.09 5.94 -4.35
CA GLY A 347 -61.44 5.50 -4.19
C GLY A 347 -62.35 6.27 -5.15
N ASN A 348 -62.99 5.54 -6.03
CA ASN A 348 -64.10 6.02 -6.83
C ASN A 348 -65.31 6.25 -5.91
N PRO A 349 -66.05 7.38 -5.98
CA PRO A 349 -67.18 7.62 -5.12
C PRO A 349 -68.50 7.08 -5.75
N THR A 350 -69.05 6.00 -5.24
CA THR A 350 -70.48 5.77 -5.40
C THR A 350 -71.06 5.10 -4.15
N ALA A 351 -71.87 5.91 -3.50
CA ALA A 351 -73.16 5.65 -2.86
C ALA A 351 -73.26 4.66 -1.64
N SER A 352 -73.69 5.33 -0.62
CA SER A 352 -74.95 5.07 0.17
C SER A 352 -74.80 4.30 1.51
N ARG A 353 -75.02 5.13 2.54
CA ARG A 353 -75.86 4.92 3.77
C ARG A 353 -75.94 3.54 4.38
N ALA A 354 -75.52 3.39 5.63
CA ALA A 354 -76.45 3.37 6.79
C ALA A 354 -75.76 2.90 8.06
N HIS A 355 -75.93 3.70 9.07
CA HIS A 355 -76.19 3.47 10.47
C HIS A 355 -75.30 2.62 11.40
N ALA A 356 -74.96 3.32 12.41
CA ALA A 356 -75.15 3.01 13.88
C ALA A 356 -73.93 2.39 14.61
N ALA A 357 -73.36 3.23 15.33
CA ALA A 357 -73.05 3.17 16.78
C ALA A 357 -72.88 1.83 17.46
N LEU A 358 -71.77 1.65 18.10
CA LEU A 358 -71.75 1.42 19.57
C LEU A 358 -70.30 1.42 20.08
N GLU A 359 -70.14 2.24 21.08
CA GLU A 359 -68.96 2.38 21.93
C GLU A 359 -68.62 1.07 22.64
N ALA A 360 -67.34 0.84 22.85
CA ALA A 360 -66.87 0.40 24.18
C ALA A 360 -65.35 0.38 24.21
N THR A 361 -64.83 1.14 25.12
CA THR A 361 -63.46 1.24 25.58
C THR A 361 -63.00 0.04 26.41
N PRO A 362 -61.78 0.04 26.92
CA PRO A 362 -60.89 -1.12 26.98
C PRO A 362 -60.71 -1.70 28.38
N SER A 363 -60.11 -2.80 28.52
CA SER A 363 -59.21 -3.11 29.66
C SER A 363 -58.83 -4.61 29.72
N PRO A 364 -57.93 -5.02 30.60
CA PRO A 364 -56.58 -5.41 30.26
C PRO A 364 -56.25 -6.85 30.69
N LEU A 365 -55.06 -7.29 30.24
CA LEU A 365 -54.16 -8.25 30.92
C LEU A 365 -54.70 -9.46 31.68
N GLN A 366 -54.30 -10.64 31.34
CA GLN A 366 -53.45 -11.45 32.23
C GLN A 366 -52.96 -12.76 31.56
N PRO A 367 -51.90 -13.37 32.11
CA PRO A 367 -51.06 -14.35 31.44
C PRO A 367 -51.28 -15.78 31.92
N GLY A 368 -50.69 -16.75 31.16
CA GLY A 368 -50.36 -18.06 31.60
C GLY A 368 -51.13 -19.21 30.92
N PRO A 369 -50.67 -20.41 31.00
CA PRO A 369 -49.58 -20.92 31.83
C PRO A 369 -48.51 -21.75 31.10
N THR A 370 -47.38 -21.80 31.74
CA THR A 370 -46.28 -22.74 31.68
C THR A 370 -46.76 -24.19 31.76
N LEU A 371 -46.28 -25.08 30.93
CA LEU A 371 -46.23 -26.51 31.24
C LEU A 371 -44.79 -26.99 31.20
N VAL A 372 -44.36 -27.36 32.38
CA VAL A 372 -43.20 -28.18 32.71
C VAL A 372 -43.60 -29.65 32.56
N GLY A 373 -42.69 -30.47 32.18
CA GLY A 373 -42.84 -31.92 32.22
C GLY A 373 -41.74 -32.53 31.37
N ASP A 374 -40.78 -32.93 31.86
CA ASP A 374 -40.18 -33.96 32.71
C ASP A 374 -39.31 -34.90 31.89
N ALA A 375 -38.15 -35.06 32.44
CA ALA A 375 -37.08 -35.95 32.07
C ALA A 375 -37.54 -37.44 32.12
N VAL A 376 -37.00 -38.26 31.23
CA VAL A 376 -36.68 -39.65 31.57
C VAL A 376 -35.31 -40.01 30.99
N SER A 377 -34.48 -40.32 31.90
CA SER A 377 -33.20 -41.01 31.88
C SER A 377 -33.35 -42.44 31.37
N SER A 378 -32.35 -42.96 30.74
CA SER A 378 -31.65 -44.25 30.97
C SER A 378 -30.80 -44.55 29.74
N ALA A 379 -29.54 -44.59 29.91
CA ALA A 379 -28.65 -45.61 30.48
C ALA A 379 -28.09 -46.56 29.43
N ASN A 380 -26.76 -46.52 29.36
CA ASN A 380 -25.81 -47.63 29.21
C ASN A 380 -25.84 -48.48 27.94
N THR A 381 -24.76 -48.55 27.22
CA THR A 381 -23.71 -49.57 27.51
C THR A 381 -22.44 -49.27 26.70
N ALA A 382 -21.36 -49.45 27.40
CA ALA A 382 -20.01 -49.52 26.93
C ALA A 382 -19.75 -50.76 26.06
N THR A 383 -18.78 -50.70 25.20
CA THR A 383 -17.71 -51.69 25.06
C THR A 383 -16.61 -51.18 24.14
N ASP A 384 -15.44 -51.05 24.72
CA ASP A 384 -14.11 -51.57 24.41
C ASP A 384 -13.45 -51.18 23.11
N ALA A 385 -12.49 -50.35 23.22
CA ALA A 385 -11.03 -50.61 23.29
C ALA A 385 -10.47 -51.51 22.19
N ILE A 386 -9.59 -50.98 21.35
CA ILE A 386 -8.28 -51.56 21.04
C ILE A 386 -7.34 -50.48 20.57
N VAL A 387 -6.32 -50.18 21.38
CA VAL A 387 -5.01 -49.62 21.01
C VAL A 387 -4.13 -50.82 20.62
N PRO A 388 -3.24 -50.67 19.67
CA PRO A 388 -1.91 -51.15 19.92
C PRO A 388 -0.84 -50.04 19.75
N GLU A 389 -0.10 -49.88 20.84
CA GLU A 389 1.25 -49.40 20.83
C GLU A 389 2.12 -50.25 19.90
N HIS A 390 2.95 -49.62 19.12
CA HIS A 390 4.26 -50.19 18.78
C HIS A 390 5.31 -49.10 18.83
N THR A 391 6.09 -49.19 19.86
CA THR A 391 7.44 -48.72 20.04
C THR A 391 8.37 -49.30 18.96
N GLY A 392 9.20 -48.46 18.36
CA GLY A 392 10.27 -48.86 17.47
C GLY A 392 11.34 -47.78 17.40
N GLU A 393 12.28 -47.86 18.33
CA GLU A 393 13.56 -47.18 18.26
C GLU A 393 14.28 -47.58 16.96
N GLY A 394 14.81 -46.63 16.24
CA GLY A 394 15.68 -46.84 15.08
C GLY A 394 16.70 -45.71 14.98
N SER A 395 17.85 -46.00 15.54
CA SER A 395 19.10 -45.25 15.57
C SER A 395 19.55 -44.72 14.22
N TRP A 396 20.13 -43.52 14.27
CA TRP A 396 20.94 -42.90 13.21
C TRP A 396 22.30 -43.63 13.10
N PRO A 397 22.85 -43.77 11.91
CA PRO A 397 24.28 -43.90 11.72
C PRO A 397 24.89 -42.64 11.09
N GLY A 398 25.88 -42.13 11.71
CA GLY A 398 27.27 -41.91 11.55
C GLY A 398 27.67 -41.12 10.28
N GLU A 399 28.42 -40.08 10.57
CA GLU A 399 29.29 -39.29 9.72
C GLU A 399 30.13 -40.13 8.75
N GLU A 400 30.16 -39.74 7.49
CA GLU A 400 31.37 -39.88 6.67
C GLU A 400 31.62 -38.62 5.86
N SER A 401 32.80 -38.08 6.05
CA SER A 401 33.47 -37.01 5.37
C SER A 401 33.73 -37.37 3.89
N GLY A 402 33.40 -36.48 2.98
CA GLY A 402 33.71 -36.62 1.56
C GLY A 402 33.69 -35.29 0.81
N GLU A 403 34.84 -34.72 0.67
CA GLU A 403 35.42 -33.87 -0.37
C GLU A 403 34.54 -32.94 -1.22
N HIS A 404 34.98 -31.71 -1.21
CA HIS A 404 34.76 -30.61 -2.14
C HIS A 404 34.52 -30.98 -3.60
N SER A 405 33.43 -30.50 -4.16
CA SER A 405 33.44 -30.05 -5.56
C SER A 405 32.68 -28.72 -5.64
N ASP A 406 33.49 -27.74 -5.81
CA ASP A 406 33.24 -26.39 -6.29
C ASP A 406 32.31 -26.43 -7.52
N ARG A 407 31.05 -26.01 -7.38
CA ARG A 407 30.22 -25.63 -8.53
C ARG A 407 29.73 -24.22 -8.31
N GLY A 408 30.43 -23.38 -9.05
CA GLY A 408 30.31 -21.96 -9.13
C GLY A 408 28.87 -21.46 -9.27
N PHE A 409 28.60 -20.46 -8.51
CA PHE A 409 27.56 -19.47 -8.76
C PHE A 409 27.75 -18.90 -10.17
N THR A 410 26.81 -19.14 -11.05
CA THR A 410 26.76 -18.46 -12.35
C THR A 410 26.14 -17.08 -12.14
N PRO A 411 26.89 -16.00 -12.41
CA PRO A 411 26.33 -14.66 -12.27
C PRO A 411 25.26 -14.42 -13.35
N ALA A 412 24.28 -13.60 -13.02
CA ALA A 412 23.16 -13.15 -13.86
C ALA A 412 23.60 -12.33 -15.10
N SER A 413 24.56 -12.83 -15.88
CA SER A 413 25.11 -12.15 -17.07
C SER A 413 24.37 -12.42 -18.38
N GLN A 414 23.33 -13.29 -18.40
CA GLN A 414 22.65 -13.62 -19.65
C GLN A 414 21.45 -12.71 -19.99
N VAL A 415 20.88 -11.97 -19.05
CA VAL A 415 19.77 -11.03 -19.33
C VAL A 415 20.27 -9.74 -19.98
N GLY A 416 21.53 -9.37 -19.73
CA GLY A 416 22.16 -8.21 -20.38
C GLY A 416 22.47 -8.39 -21.87
N ALA A 417 22.54 -9.61 -22.38
CA ALA A 417 22.89 -9.88 -23.78
C ALA A 417 21.74 -9.63 -24.76
N ALA A 418 20.50 -9.86 -24.35
CA ALA A 418 19.31 -9.59 -25.18
C ALA A 418 19.03 -8.08 -25.29
N ALA A 419 19.20 -7.34 -24.20
CA ALA A 419 19.09 -5.87 -24.19
C ALA A 419 20.20 -5.19 -25.01
N ARG A 420 21.40 -5.77 -25.03
CA ARG A 420 22.53 -5.27 -25.86
C ARG A 420 22.31 -5.44 -27.36
N ARG A 421 21.45 -6.36 -27.79
CA ARG A 421 21.18 -6.63 -29.23
C ARG A 421 20.07 -5.74 -29.80
N ALA A 422 19.16 -5.24 -28.97
CA ALA A 422 18.05 -4.36 -29.36
C ALA A 422 18.46 -2.87 -29.50
N LEU A 423 19.63 -2.47 -29.00
CA LEU A 423 20.10 -1.07 -28.97
C LEU A 423 21.07 -0.71 -30.11
N ARG A 424 21.23 -1.54 -31.14
CA ARG A 424 21.98 -1.18 -32.34
C ARG A 424 21.08 -0.63 -33.45
N GLY A 425 20.49 0.55 -33.18
CA GLY A 425 19.93 1.41 -34.21
C GLY A 425 20.98 2.45 -34.66
N PRO A 426 20.87 3.05 -35.88
CA PRO A 426 21.87 3.99 -36.37
C PRO A 426 21.88 5.27 -35.54
N ALA A 427 23.08 5.70 -35.15
CA ALA A 427 23.32 6.87 -34.35
C ALA A 427 22.91 8.16 -35.10
N PRO A 428 22.21 9.11 -34.44
CA PRO A 428 22.03 10.46 -35.00
C PRO A 428 23.32 11.26 -34.99
N PRO A 429 23.48 12.27 -35.88
CA PRO A 429 24.74 12.97 -36.06
C PRO A 429 25.12 13.83 -34.84
N ARG A 430 26.37 13.68 -34.41
CA ARG A 430 26.98 14.41 -33.30
C ARG A 430 27.12 15.90 -33.60
N ARG A 431 26.62 16.76 -32.74
CA ARG A 431 27.13 18.11 -32.58
C ARG A 431 28.32 18.08 -31.60
N PRO A 432 29.43 18.81 -31.88
CA PRO A 432 30.62 18.78 -31.02
C PRO A 432 30.40 19.60 -29.78
N GLY A 433 30.20 18.97 -28.64
CA GLY A 433 30.32 19.54 -27.29
C GLY A 433 31.47 18.85 -26.57
N ARG A 434 32.30 19.63 -25.94
CA ARG A 434 33.51 19.27 -25.18
C ARG A 434 33.26 18.00 -24.31
N PRO A 435 34.15 17.02 -24.27
CA PRO A 435 33.99 15.86 -23.41
C PRO A 435 34.17 16.31 -21.96
N GLN A 436 33.08 16.22 -21.18
CA GLN A 436 33.19 16.27 -19.73
C GLN A 436 33.77 14.92 -19.28
N THR A 437 34.93 15.00 -18.65
CA THR A 437 35.60 13.83 -18.08
C THR A 437 34.78 13.24 -16.97
N GLN A 438 34.76 11.91 -16.84
CA GLN A 438 34.04 11.10 -15.84
C GLN A 438 34.25 11.56 -14.37
N SER A 439 35.19 12.47 -14.11
CA SER A 439 35.51 13.01 -12.79
C SER A 439 34.60 14.14 -12.30
N GLU A 440 33.70 14.70 -13.15
CA GLU A 440 32.83 15.81 -12.75
C GLU A 440 31.40 15.39 -12.35
N VAL A 441 31.00 14.17 -12.67
CA VAL A 441 29.67 13.67 -12.28
C VAL A 441 29.71 13.23 -10.82
N GLY A 442 29.15 14.06 -9.92
CA GLY A 442 28.95 13.72 -8.51
C GLY A 442 29.97 14.27 -7.52
N ARG A 443 30.77 15.31 -7.89
CA ARG A 443 31.60 16.01 -6.92
C ARG A 443 30.70 16.73 -5.91
N PHE A 444 30.93 16.52 -4.61
CA PHE A 444 30.29 17.29 -3.55
C PHE A 444 30.65 18.78 -3.75
N VAL A 445 29.64 19.60 -3.86
CA VAL A 445 29.76 21.05 -3.89
C VAL A 445 28.90 21.55 -2.73
N SER A 446 29.54 22.14 -1.74
CA SER A 446 28.83 22.66 -0.58
C SER A 446 27.80 23.70 -1.01
N GLY A 447 26.59 23.56 -0.50
CA GLY A 447 25.48 24.49 -0.63
C GLY A 447 25.51 25.61 0.41
N ALA A 448 26.45 25.55 1.36
CA ALA A 448 26.56 26.53 2.42
C ALA A 448 26.90 27.91 1.83
N PRO A 449 26.16 28.98 2.14
CA PRO A 449 26.44 30.33 1.67
C PRO A 449 27.72 30.88 2.31
N LYS A 450 28.31 31.85 1.65
CA LYS A 450 29.46 32.57 2.21
C LYS A 450 29.10 33.59 3.30
N SER A 451 27.79 33.80 3.53
CA SER A 451 27.27 34.63 4.62
C SER A 451 27.44 33.91 5.97
N PRO A 452 27.51 34.65 7.09
CA PRO A 452 27.53 34.02 8.40
C PRO A 452 26.27 33.19 8.63
N PRO A 453 26.39 32.06 9.34
CA PRO A 453 25.22 31.23 9.71
C PRO A 453 24.31 31.95 10.70
N ASP A 454 23.01 31.61 10.72
CA ASP A 454 22.04 32.08 11.71
C ASP A 454 22.31 31.48 13.10
N SER A 455 22.81 30.24 13.15
CA SER A 455 23.33 29.61 14.36
C SER A 455 24.49 28.68 14.02
N ALA A 456 25.45 28.57 14.92
CA ALA A 456 26.58 27.67 14.81
C ALA A 456 27.06 27.23 16.18
N GLY A 457 27.71 26.09 16.25
CA GLY A 457 28.19 25.53 17.51
C GLY A 457 28.99 24.23 17.32
N ASP A 458 29.31 23.66 18.47
CA ASP A 458 30.00 22.37 18.56
C ASP A 458 29.03 21.25 18.91
N VAL A 459 29.13 20.11 18.26
CA VAL A 459 28.24 18.95 18.48
C VAL A 459 28.48 18.27 19.83
N SER A 460 29.63 18.55 20.48
CA SER A 460 29.90 18.11 21.85
C SER A 460 29.08 18.87 22.89
N VAL A 461 28.60 20.09 22.55
CA VAL A 461 27.79 20.95 23.42
C VAL A 461 26.31 20.82 23.10
N ILE A 462 25.95 20.90 21.82
CA ILE A 462 24.57 20.70 21.34
C ILE A 462 24.59 19.47 20.44
N THR A 463 23.99 18.38 20.91
CA THR A 463 23.99 17.14 20.14
C THR A 463 23.21 17.28 18.84
N PRO A 464 23.58 16.55 17.79
CA PRO A 464 22.84 16.57 16.53
C PRO A 464 21.35 16.16 16.71
N MET A 465 21.06 15.31 17.67
CA MET A 465 19.69 14.88 17.98
C MET A 465 18.89 16.04 18.59
N ARG A 466 19.47 16.76 19.55
CA ARG A 466 18.88 17.96 20.17
C ARG A 466 18.61 19.02 19.12
N LEU A 467 19.64 19.33 18.33
CA LEU A 467 19.56 20.36 17.29
C LEU A 467 18.44 20.06 16.26
N LEU A 468 18.33 18.81 15.80
CA LEU A 468 17.26 18.42 14.88
C LEU A 468 15.89 18.44 15.54
N SER A 469 15.78 18.07 16.82
CA SER A 469 14.55 18.19 17.60
C SER A 469 14.08 19.65 17.68
N ASP A 470 14.98 20.56 18.04
CA ASP A 470 14.66 21.98 18.18
C ASP A 470 14.21 22.61 16.87
N LEU A 471 14.94 22.32 15.76
CA LEU A 471 14.58 22.78 14.42
C LEU A 471 13.24 22.21 13.94
N ALA A 472 12.93 20.95 14.29
CA ALA A 472 11.68 20.33 13.96
C ALA A 472 10.50 20.92 14.72
N LEU A 473 10.66 21.15 16.03
CA LEU A 473 9.65 21.78 16.88
C LEU A 473 9.37 23.23 16.48
N ALA A 474 10.39 23.93 15.99
CA ALA A 474 10.27 25.29 15.47
C ALA A 474 9.70 25.34 14.04
N GLY A 475 9.61 24.18 13.34
CA GLY A 475 9.18 24.13 11.94
C GLY A 475 10.13 24.85 10.99
N GLU A 476 11.44 24.87 11.28
CA GLU A 476 12.43 25.62 10.53
C GLU A 476 12.67 25.07 9.12
N THR A 477 12.88 26.00 8.19
CA THR A 477 13.32 25.67 6.82
C THR A 477 14.70 26.26 6.60
N GLY A 478 15.65 25.44 6.14
CA GLY A 478 17.03 25.89 5.94
C GLY A 478 18.01 24.76 5.68
N LEU A 479 19.28 25.13 5.65
CA LEU A 479 20.41 24.22 5.47
C LEU A 479 21.12 24.03 6.81
N LEU A 480 21.19 22.80 7.27
CA LEU A 480 21.99 22.38 8.42
C LEU A 480 23.25 21.69 7.90
N HIS A 481 24.40 22.32 8.12
CA HIS A 481 25.72 21.86 7.72
C HIS A 481 26.49 21.33 8.93
N PHE A 482 27.00 20.10 8.83
CA PHE A 482 27.86 19.47 9.80
C PHE A 482 29.24 19.23 9.22
N GLU A 483 30.28 19.44 10.04
CA GLU A 483 31.66 19.18 9.67
C GLU A 483 32.38 18.39 10.76
N LEU A 484 32.94 17.24 10.38
CA LEU A 484 33.79 16.41 11.22
C LEU A 484 35.05 16.04 10.43
N ARG A 485 36.19 16.60 10.78
CA ARG A 485 37.46 16.40 10.09
C ARG A 485 37.37 16.75 8.59
N GLU A 486 37.46 15.74 7.71
CA GLU A 486 37.33 15.92 6.24
C GLU A 486 35.92 15.62 5.72
N VAL A 487 35.02 15.12 6.57
CA VAL A 487 33.65 14.77 6.20
C VAL A 487 32.72 15.95 6.46
N GLN A 488 32.02 16.36 5.42
CA GLN A 488 30.98 17.37 5.49
C GLN A 488 29.63 16.75 5.12
N LYS A 489 28.59 17.03 5.91
CA LYS A 489 27.22 16.63 5.64
C LYS A 489 26.28 17.82 5.68
N GLU A 490 25.43 17.90 4.68
CA GLU A 490 24.46 18.97 4.51
C GLU A 490 23.06 18.38 4.52
N ILE A 491 22.23 18.77 5.50
CA ILE A 491 20.85 18.36 5.64
C ILE A 491 19.95 19.54 5.32
N PHE A 492 19.17 19.45 4.25
CA PHE A 492 18.17 20.46 3.89
C PHE A 492 16.86 20.13 4.60
N LEU A 493 16.38 21.08 5.38
CA LEU A 493 15.15 20.99 6.14
C LEU A 493 14.04 21.82 5.50
N VAL A 494 12.82 21.30 5.49
CA VAL A 494 11.61 22.04 5.10
C VAL A 494 10.55 21.82 6.16
N GLY A 495 10.13 22.89 6.82
CA GLY A 495 9.19 22.81 7.94
C GLY A 495 9.66 21.89 9.06
N GLY A 496 10.97 21.83 9.31
CA GLY A 496 11.60 20.98 10.31
C GLY A 496 11.85 19.53 9.89
N ALA A 497 11.44 19.13 8.68
CA ALA A 497 11.62 17.76 8.18
C ALA A 497 12.83 17.68 7.21
N PRO A 498 13.71 16.67 7.34
CA PRO A 498 14.79 16.44 6.38
C PRO A 498 14.23 16.06 4.99
N GLU A 499 14.59 16.84 3.97
CA GLU A 499 14.20 16.57 2.58
C GLU A 499 15.31 15.95 1.75
N SER A 500 16.52 16.36 1.99
CA SER A 500 17.67 15.82 1.29
C SER A 500 18.93 15.92 2.15
N VAL A 501 19.87 15.01 1.90
CA VAL A 501 21.17 14.99 2.55
C VAL A 501 22.24 14.82 1.49
N SER A 502 23.22 15.73 1.47
CA SER A 502 24.45 15.58 0.71
C SER A 502 25.63 15.32 1.64
N SER A 503 26.61 14.58 1.14
CA SER A 503 27.81 14.21 1.89
C SER A 503 29.04 14.30 1.00
N SER A 504 30.17 14.71 1.60
CA SER A 504 31.47 14.68 0.92
C SER A 504 32.04 13.26 0.82
N ASP A 505 31.51 12.28 1.59
CA ASP A 505 31.91 10.88 1.50
C ASP A 505 31.38 10.24 0.21
N PRO A 506 32.29 9.79 -0.69
CA PRO A 506 31.88 9.15 -1.93
C PRO A 506 31.08 7.87 -1.75
N THR A 507 31.31 7.12 -0.67
CA THR A 507 30.64 5.83 -0.40
C THR A 507 29.15 6.02 -0.09
N GLU A 508 28.75 7.21 0.33
CA GLU A 508 27.37 7.56 0.61
C GLU A 508 26.57 7.98 -0.63
N ARG A 509 27.18 8.06 -1.82
CA ARG A 509 26.44 8.36 -3.07
C ARG A 509 25.40 7.29 -3.35
N PHE A 510 24.27 7.67 -3.94
CA PHE A 510 23.13 6.74 -4.11
C PHE A 510 23.51 5.44 -4.84
N GLY A 511 24.30 5.52 -5.89
CA GLY A 511 24.78 4.34 -6.61
C GLY A 511 25.63 3.42 -5.74
N GLU A 512 26.61 4.00 -5.03
CA GLU A 512 27.49 3.25 -4.11
C GLU A 512 26.71 2.67 -2.93
N TYR A 513 25.75 3.41 -2.40
CA TYR A 513 24.85 2.93 -1.36
C TYR A 513 24.07 1.69 -1.81
N LEU A 514 23.58 1.65 -3.07
CA LEU A 514 22.89 0.50 -3.63
C LEU A 514 23.82 -0.71 -3.80
N VAL A 515 25.06 -0.46 -4.26
CA VAL A 515 26.08 -1.52 -4.42
C VAL A 515 26.48 -2.08 -3.04
N GLY A 516 26.75 -1.20 -2.08
CA GLY A 516 27.15 -1.61 -0.72
C GLY A 516 26.08 -2.46 0.00
N ARG A 517 24.80 -2.32 -0.38
CA ARG A 517 23.69 -3.15 0.13
C ARG A 517 23.40 -4.39 -0.73
N GLY A 518 24.17 -4.63 -1.78
CA GLY A 518 23.94 -5.76 -2.69
C GLY A 518 22.67 -5.66 -3.54
N ILE A 519 22.06 -4.47 -3.62
CA ILE A 519 20.81 -4.23 -4.38
C ILE A 519 21.14 -4.08 -5.87
N LEU A 520 22.29 -3.51 -6.18
CA LEU A 520 22.77 -3.27 -7.54
C LEU A 520 24.17 -3.84 -7.71
N GLY A 521 24.43 -4.48 -8.86
CA GLY A 521 25.77 -4.93 -9.20
C GLY A 521 26.68 -3.74 -9.61
N PRO A 522 28.01 -3.79 -9.34
CA PRO A 522 28.91 -2.73 -9.78
C PRO A 522 28.85 -2.44 -11.28
N GLY A 523 28.76 -3.50 -12.10
CA GLY A 523 28.65 -3.36 -13.56
C GLY A 523 27.32 -2.73 -14.02
N ASP A 524 26.23 -2.96 -13.29
CA ASP A 524 24.93 -2.31 -13.56
C ASP A 524 24.97 -0.83 -13.17
N LEU A 525 25.71 -0.46 -12.12
CA LEU A 525 25.94 0.93 -11.74
C LEU A 525 26.75 1.66 -12.83
N ASP A 526 27.85 1.07 -13.30
CA ASP A 526 28.65 1.63 -14.39
C ASP A 526 27.83 1.85 -15.68
N LEU A 527 26.98 0.88 -16.01
CA LEU A 527 26.06 0.99 -17.14
C LEU A 527 25.08 2.16 -16.92
N ALA A 528 24.45 2.24 -15.74
CA ALA A 528 23.51 3.29 -15.43
C ALA A 528 24.16 4.68 -15.45
N LEU A 529 25.37 4.82 -14.90
CA LEU A 529 26.14 6.07 -14.93
C LEU A 529 26.52 6.48 -16.37
N SER A 530 26.87 5.54 -17.24
CA SER A 530 27.15 5.82 -18.65
C SER A 530 25.94 6.32 -19.43
N MET A 531 24.74 5.92 -19.00
CA MET A 531 23.46 6.27 -19.64
C MET A 531 22.77 7.51 -19.05
N LEU A 532 23.30 8.09 -17.99
CA LEU A 532 22.75 9.30 -17.34
C LEU A 532 22.39 10.44 -18.31
N PRO A 533 23.25 10.79 -19.31
CA PRO A 533 22.93 11.88 -20.23
C PRO A 533 21.67 11.65 -21.07
N HIS A 534 21.25 10.39 -21.25
CA HIS A 534 20.06 10.03 -22.00
C HIS A 534 18.77 10.09 -21.19
N TYR A 535 18.88 10.19 -19.85
CA TYR A 535 17.74 10.15 -18.91
C TYR A 535 17.79 11.34 -17.92
N ASN A 536 17.91 12.56 -18.45
CA ASN A 536 17.87 13.82 -17.69
C ASN A 536 18.94 13.96 -16.59
N GLY A 537 20.00 13.14 -16.63
CA GLY A 537 21.10 13.20 -15.65
C GLY A 537 20.73 12.67 -14.25
N LYS A 538 19.57 12.03 -14.06
CA LYS A 538 19.11 11.51 -12.77
C LYS A 538 19.31 10.00 -12.70
N LEU A 539 20.12 9.52 -11.75
CA LEU A 539 20.42 8.08 -11.61
C LEU A 539 19.16 7.25 -11.33
N GLY A 540 18.23 7.75 -10.49
CA GLY A 540 16.98 7.06 -10.21
C GLY A 540 16.15 6.80 -11.46
N ASP A 541 15.98 7.84 -12.32
CA ASP A 541 15.24 7.72 -13.58
C ASP A 541 15.95 6.77 -14.55
N THR A 542 17.28 6.81 -14.57
CA THR A 542 18.10 5.91 -15.40
C THR A 542 17.94 4.45 -14.97
N LEU A 543 18.00 4.16 -13.66
CA LEU A 543 17.81 2.81 -13.11
C LEU A 543 16.43 2.24 -13.44
N VAL A 544 15.41 3.09 -13.38
CA VAL A 544 14.02 2.72 -13.76
C VAL A 544 13.93 2.47 -15.27
N ALA A 545 14.49 3.35 -16.09
CA ALA A 545 14.44 3.22 -17.55
C ALA A 545 15.19 1.98 -18.06
N LEU A 546 16.28 1.60 -17.41
CA LEU A 546 17.03 0.38 -17.67
C LEU A 546 16.36 -0.89 -17.11
N GLY A 547 15.25 -0.76 -16.37
CA GLY A 547 14.56 -1.87 -15.72
C GLY A 547 15.31 -2.52 -14.57
N LEU A 548 16.33 -1.84 -14.02
CA LEU A 548 17.14 -2.33 -12.90
C LEU A 548 16.42 -2.18 -11.56
N LEU A 549 15.64 -1.10 -11.40
CA LEU A 549 14.82 -0.84 -10.22
C LEU A 549 13.43 -0.34 -10.62
N ARG A 550 12.45 -0.56 -9.76
CA ARG A 550 11.09 0.01 -9.92
C ARG A 550 11.05 1.45 -9.35
N PRO A 551 10.17 2.32 -9.85
CA PRO A 551 9.98 3.66 -9.31
C PRO A 551 9.75 3.69 -7.78
N LEU A 552 8.93 2.77 -7.29
CA LEU A 552 8.64 2.65 -5.85
C LEU A 552 9.87 2.25 -5.03
N ASP A 553 10.71 1.35 -5.57
CA ASP A 553 11.94 0.92 -4.90
C ASP A 553 12.97 2.07 -4.88
N VAL A 554 13.13 2.79 -5.99
CA VAL A 554 13.98 3.99 -6.04
C VAL A 554 13.55 5.01 -4.99
N PHE A 555 12.23 5.27 -4.88
CA PHE A 555 11.70 6.20 -3.90
C PHE A 555 12.00 5.75 -2.45
N ARG A 556 11.75 4.47 -2.13
CA ARG A 556 12.00 3.92 -0.80
C ARG A 556 13.47 3.90 -0.43
N LEU A 557 14.32 3.52 -1.38
CA LEU A 557 15.77 3.45 -1.19
C LEU A 557 16.38 4.84 -1.01
N LEU A 558 15.90 5.84 -1.75
CA LEU A 558 16.29 7.25 -1.54
C LEU A 558 15.86 7.73 -0.15
N SER A 559 14.62 7.45 0.26
CA SER A 559 14.12 7.82 1.58
C SER A 559 14.93 7.13 2.70
N GLN A 560 15.28 5.87 2.51
CA GLN A 560 16.09 5.12 3.46
C GLN A 560 17.52 5.64 3.51
N GLN A 561 18.14 5.95 2.37
CA GLN A 561 19.48 6.53 2.32
C GLN A 561 19.54 7.88 3.06
N VAL A 562 18.57 8.78 2.83
CA VAL A 562 18.52 10.06 3.54
C VAL A 562 18.39 9.85 5.04
N ARG A 563 17.48 8.95 5.45
CA ARG A 563 17.30 8.60 6.86
C ARG A 563 18.59 8.07 7.49
N ASP A 564 19.25 7.11 6.83
CA ASP A 564 20.50 6.50 7.32
C ASP A 564 21.61 7.54 7.48
N ARG A 565 21.72 8.48 6.54
CA ARG A 565 22.70 9.58 6.61
C ARG A 565 22.43 10.58 7.73
N VAL A 566 21.16 10.88 8.01
CA VAL A 566 20.78 11.71 9.17
C VAL A 566 21.11 10.99 10.46
N ILE A 567 20.78 9.69 10.56
CA ILE A 567 21.05 8.86 11.74
C ILE A 567 22.55 8.76 12.01
N ASP A 568 23.37 8.66 10.96
CA ASP A 568 24.82 8.56 11.12
C ASP A 568 25.41 9.75 11.89
N VAL A 569 24.88 10.96 11.66
CA VAL A 569 25.33 12.16 12.38
C VAL A 569 25.07 12.08 13.90
N PHE A 570 24.09 11.30 14.37
CA PHE A 570 23.81 11.14 15.80
C PHE A 570 24.93 10.44 16.58
N ASN A 571 25.79 9.68 15.87
CA ASN A 571 26.97 9.02 16.44
C ASN A 571 28.18 9.97 16.56
N TRP A 572 28.09 11.20 16.06
CA TRP A 572 29.18 12.16 16.15
C TRP A 572 29.25 12.73 17.56
N SER A 573 30.41 12.58 18.21
CA SER A 573 30.72 13.11 19.54
C SER A 573 31.55 14.40 19.48
N GLU A 574 32.13 14.72 18.34
CA GLU A 574 32.95 15.90 18.06
C GLU A 574 32.60 16.45 16.68
N GLY A 575 32.94 17.72 16.41
CA GLY A 575 32.66 18.39 15.14
C GLY A 575 31.87 19.67 15.33
N THR A 576 31.59 20.35 14.25
CA THR A 576 30.87 21.64 14.25
C THR A 576 29.59 21.54 13.43
N PHE A 577 28.63 22.39 13.77
CA PHE A 577 27.45 22.61 12.95
C PHE A 577 27.25 24.07 12.63
N SER A 578 26.58 24.34 11.51
CA SER A 578 26.11 25.67 11.10
C SER A 578 24.73 25.55 10.49
N PHE A 579 23.78 26.38 10.91
CA PHE A 579 22.45 26.43 10.33
C PHE A 579 22.23 27.74 9.59
N TYR A 580 21.69 27.65 8.38
CA TYR A 580 21.38 28.78 7.50
C TYR A 580 19.88 28.76 7.18
N ARG A 581 19.15 29.68 7.76
CA ARG A 581 17.69 29.78 7.60
C ARG A 581 17.29 30.19 6.19
N GLY A 582 16.21 29.62 5.67
CA GLY A 582 15.62 29.95 4.38
C GLY A 582 16.41 29.43 3.17
N ILE A 583 17.52 28.71 3.36
CA ILE A 583 18.24 28.07 2.29
C ILE A 583 17.53 26.79 1.89
N THR A 584 17.11 26.72 0.62
CA THR A 584 16.48 25.53 0.04
C THR A 584 17.41 24.86 -0.95
N ASN A 585 17.27 23.56 -1.12
CA ASN A 585 18.02 22.83 -2.12
C ASN A 585 17.61 23.31 -3.53
N ARG A 586 18.55 23.87 -4.28
CA ARG A 586 18.35 24.35 -5.67
C ARG A 586 18.26 23.22 -6.69
N GLN A 587 18.73 22.03 -6.34
CA GLN A 587 18.48 20.84 -7.16
C GLN A 587 17.05 20.40 -6.86
N GLU A 588 16.23 20.21 -7.89
CA GLU A 588 14.87 19.66 -7.76
C GLU A 588 14.98 18.25 -7.18
N ASN A 589 15.14 18.15 -5.88
CA ASN A 589 15.06 16.88 -5.16
C ASN A 589 13.61 16.63 -4.78
N PHE A 590 13.22 15.39 -4.87
CA PHE A 590 11.88 14.95 -4.47
C PHE A 590 11.73 15.14 -2.96
N PRO A 591 10.70 15.85 -2.48
CA PRO A 591 10.41 15.89 -1.07
C PRO A 591 10.11 14.47 -0.60
N LEU A 592 10.96 13.93 0.28
CA LEU A 592 10.86 12.54 0.71
C LEU A 592 9.78 12.31 1.78
N GLY A 593 9.29 13.41 2.40
CA GLY A 593 8.23 13.39 3.41
C GLY A 593 8.62 12.60 4.66
N LEU A 594 9.88 12.70 5.04
CA LEU A 594 10.41 12.07 6.24
C LEU A 594 9.88 12.79 7.47
N ASP A 595 9.65 12.03 8.53
CA ASP A 595 9.23 12.54 9.84
C ASP A 595 10.46 12.60 10.74
N THR A 596 10.82 13.80 11.21
CA THR A 596 12.00 14.01 12.04
C THR A 596 11.94 13.22 13.32
N PHE A 597 10.80 13.17 14.00
CA PHE A 597 10.67 12.45 15.28
C PHE A 597 10.76 10.93 15.09
N GLU A 598 10.26 10.40 13.98
CA GLU A 598 10.45 8.99 13.59
C GLU A 598 11.94 8.70 13.31
N ILE A 599 12.70 9.65 12.73
CA ILE A 599 14.14 9.52 12.52
C ILE A 599 14.89 9.57 13.86
N LEU A 600 14.54 10.48 14.77
CA LEU A 600 15.12 10.55 16.12
C LEU A 600 14.92 9.24 16.87
N GLY A 601 13.69 8.69 16.86
CA GLY A 601 13.38 7.41 17.46
C GLY A 601 14.21 6.27 16.86
N ALA A 602 14.29 6.18 15.54
CA ALA A 602 15.10 5.15 14.89
C ALA A 602 16.60 5.30 15.17
N GLY A 603 17.07 6.55 15.22
CA GLY A 603 18.48 6.84 15.49
C GLY A 603 18.91 6.44 16.88
N VAL A 604 18.10 6.72 17.91
CA VAL A 604 18.44 6.36 19.29
C VAL A 604 18.58 4.85 19.50
N VAL A 605 17.77 4.05 18.78
CA VAL A 605 17.86 2.58 18.84
C VAL A 605 19.24 2.09 18.35
N GLY A 606 19.86 2.80 17.41
CA GLY A 606 21.17 2.48 16.85
C GLY A 606 22.37 3.02 17.63
N LEU A 607 22.18 3.85 18.67
CA LEU A 607 23.30 4.39 19.44
C LEU A 607 24.07 3.31 20.18
N ALA A 608 25.40 3.39 20.14
CA ALA A 608 26.29 2.51 20.87
C ALA A 608 26.17 2.72 22.40
N ALA A 609 26.29 1.62 23.15
CA ALA A 609 26.21 1.67 24.61
C ALA A 609 27.31 2.57 25.19
N GLU A 610 28.52 2.49 24.64
CA GLU A 610 29.71 3.26 25.06
C GLU A 610 29.47 4.78 24.91
N LEU A 611 28.82 5.19 23.83
CA LEU A 611 28.48 6.60 23.60
C LEU A 611 27.47 7.10 24.62
N LEU A 612 26.45 6.30 24.95
CA LEU A 612 25.46 6.64 25.98
C LEU A 612 26.10 6.73 27.36
N GLU A 613 26.95 5.78 27.73
CA GLU A 613 27.68 5.82 28.99
C GLU A 613 28.60 7.03 29.09
N GLN A 614 29.32 7.35 28.00
CA GLN A 614 30.16 8.55 27.95
C GLN A 614 29.34 9.84 28.19
N ARG A 615 28.14 9.92 27.61
CA ARG A 615 27.27 11.11 27.75
C ARG A 615 26.61 11.19 29.12
N PHE A 616 26.23 10.08 29.71
CA PHE A 616 25.53 10.05 31.00
C PHE A 616 26.46 9.95 32.20
N SER A 617 27.71 9.49 32.08
CA SER A 617 28.60 9.34 33.22
C SER A 617 28.82 10.60 34.06
N PRO A 618 28.91 11.83 33.46
CA PRO A 618 28.97 13.06 34.25
C PRO A 618 27.67 13.42 34.97
N LEU A 619 26.55 12.80 34.58
CA LEU A 619 25.20 13.12 35.01
C LEU A 619 24.59 12.08 35.97
N TYR A 620 25.37 11.09 36.42
CA TYR A 620 24.86 10.01 37.26
C TYR A 620 24.31 10.45 38.61
N ASP A 621 24.74 11.61 39.13
CA ASP A 621 24.28 12.13 40.40
C ASP A 621 23.05 13.05 40.23
N TYR A 622 22.63 13.32 38.97
CA TYR A 622 21.42 14.08 38.67
C TYR A 622 20.17 13.19 38.75
N ARG A 623 19.02 13.78 38.93
CA ARG A 623 17.71 13.13 39.05
C ARG A 623 16.88 13.38 37.82
N PRO A 624 16.55 12.34 37.06
CA PRO A 624 15.68 12.53 35.89
C PRO A 624 14.22 12.75 36.32
N THR A 625 13.60 13.80 35.76
CA THR A 625 12.20 14.18 35.99
C THR A 625 11.49 14.34 34.64
N ALA A 626 10.18 14.06 34.65
CA ALA A 626 9.34 14.32 33.46
C ALA A 626 9.04 15.82 33.34
N THR A 627 9.23 16.40 32.16
CA THR A 627 8.95 17.82 31.89
C THR A 627 7.45 18.10 31.97
N ARG A 628 7.03 19.07 32.76
CA ARG A 628 5.62 19.41 33.04
C ARG A 628 4.85 19.98 31.84
N ARG A 629 5.52 20.54 30.84
CA ARG A 629 4.93 21.20 29.66
C ARG A 629 5.56 20.68 28.36
N ALA A 630 5.57 19.38 28.20
CA ALA A 630 6.11 18.77 26.99
C ALA A 630 5.32 19.20 25.75
N ARG A 631 6.05 19.56 24.68
CA ARG A 631 5.48 19.90 23.38
C ARG A 631 5.21 18.68 22.50
N LEU A 632 5.74 17.53 22.89
CA LEU A 632 5.69 16.27 22.18
C LEU A 632 5.06 15.17 23.03
N GLN A 633 4.66 14.10 22.39
CA GLN A 633 4.25 12.85 23.04
C GLN A 633 5.23 11.74 22.64
N PRO A 634 5.58 10.79 23.52
CA PRO A 634 6.54 9.72 23.22
C PRO A 634 6.17 8.87 22.00
N GLU A 635 4.89 8.77 21.66
CA GLU A 635 4.37 8.05 20.50
C GLU A 635 4.82 8.64 19.16
N ALA A 636 5.26 9.89 19.14
CA ALA A 636 5.78 10.54 17.93
C ALA A 636 7.04 9.83 17.39
N PHE A 637 7.83 9.21 18.27
CA PHE A 637 9.07 8.52 17.89
C PHE A 637 8.87 7.15 17.25
N ARG A 638 7.71 6.51 17.41
CA ARG A 638 7.32 5.22 16.80
C ARG A 638 8.27 4.05 17.08
N ILE A 639 8.92 4.04 18.22
CA ILE A 639 9.85 2.96 18.64
C ILE A 639 9.26 2.02 19.70
N GLY A 640 7.94 1.99 19.84
CA GLY A 640 7.24 1.15 20.81
C GLY A 640 6.88 1.88 22.11
N PRO A 641 6.40 1.15 23.13
CA PRO A 641 5.91 1.75 24.37
C PRO A 641 7.02 2.18 25.35
N THR A 642 8.23 1.65 25.22
CA THR A 642 9.32 1.83 26.20
C THR A 642 9.66 3.28 26.55
N PRO A 643 9.74 4.27 25.64
CA PRO A 643 10.00 5.65 26.03
C PRO A 643 8.87 6.23 26.91
N ARG A 644 7.64 5.84 26.67
CA ARG A 644 6.50 6.24 27.50
C ARG A 644 6.57 5.61 28.87
N GLU A 645 6.87 4.33 28.97
CA GLU A 645 7.02 3.63 30.23
C GLU A 645 8.14 4.24 31.08
N VAL A 646 9.28 4.56 30.45
CA VAL A 646 10.37 5.25 31.11
C VAL A 646 9.91 6.63 31.59
N LEU A 647 9.25 7.43 30.74
CA LEU A 647 8.77 8.77 31.13
C LEU A 647 7.80 8.74 32.32
N GLU A 648 6.90 7.77 32.37
CA GLU A 648 5.94 7.58 33.48
C GLU A 648 6.61 7.20 34.81
N MET A 649 7.82 6.62 34.76
CA MET A 649 8.61 6.24 35.94
C MET A 649 9.43 7.40 36.52
N LEU A 650 9.72 8.46 35.73
CA LEU A 650 10.61 9.56 36.14
C LEU A 650 9.88 10.53 37.08
N ASP A 651 10.09 10.35 38.39
CA ASP A 651 9.47 11.14 39.44
C ASP A 651 10.40 12.13 40.18
N GLY A 652 11.69 12.18 39.76
CA GLY A 652 12.71 13.05 40.38
C GLY A 652 13.18 12.58 41.75
N THR A 653 12.79 11.39 42.22
CA THR A 653 13.16 10.92 43.56
C THR A 653 14.51 10.21 43.58
N ARG A 654 14.87 9.52 42.48
CA ARG A 654 16.08 8.69 42.35
C ARG A 654 17.11 9.37 41.43
N THR A 655 18.39 9.17 41.77
CA THR A 655 19.48 9.57 40.89
C THR A 655 19.56 8.67 39.66
N LEU A 656 20.16 9.16 38.60
CA LEU A 656 20.39 8.35 37.41
C LEU A 656 21.23 7.09 37.70
N ARG A 657 22.18 7.21 38.66
CA ARG A 657 22.98 6.07 39.14
C ARG A 657 22.07 4.98 39.71
N GLU A 658 21.16 5.33 40.60
CA GLU A 658 20.22 4.37 41.21
C GLU A 658 19.30 3.71 40.17
N TRP A 659 18.89 4.46 39.14
CA TRP A 659 18.13 3.89 38.03
C TRP A 659 18.94 2.90 37.20
N VAL A 660 20.19 3.22 36.88
CA VAL A 660 21.07 2.36 36.06
C VAL A 660 21.44 1.08 36.81
N GLU A 661 21.68 1.16 38.14
CA GLU A 661 21.99 0.02 38.99
C GLU A 661 20.80 -0.93 39.19
N GLN A 662 19.58 -0.45 39.01
CA GLN A 662 18.38 -1.30 39.10
C GLN A 662 18.35 -2.34 38.00
N TYR A 663 18.91 -2.08 36.81
CA TYR A 663 18.93 -3.00 35.69
C TYR A 663 20.15 -3.89 35.72
N ALA A 664 19.96 -5.17 36.11
CA ALA A 664 21.02 -6.16 36.15
C ALA A 664 21.46 -6.64 34.75
N ASP A 665 20.48 -6.69 33.80
CA ASP A 665 20.75 -7.07 32.42
C ASP A 665 21.34 -5.89 31.63
N PRO A 666 22.50 -6.05 30.98
CA PRO A 666 23.10 -5.00 30.16
C PRO A 666 22.22 -4.53 29.01
N GLY A 667 21.40 -5.40 28.42
CA GLY A 667 20.49 -5.05 27.33
C GLY A 667 19.33 -4.16 27.80
N GLU A 668 18.74 -4.47 28.93
CA GLU A 668 17.69 -3.64 29.56
C GLU A 668 18.25 -2.29 29.97
N ARG A 669 19.45 -2.27 30.54
CA ARG A 669 20.16 -1.02 30.89
C ARG A 669 20.36 -0.11 29.70
N VAL A 670 20.86 -0.64 28.58
CA VAL A 670 21.04 0.13 27.34
C VAL A 670 19.70 0.63 26.79
N THR A 671 18.66 -0.18 26.85
CA THR A 671 17.31 0.18 26.42
C THR A 671 16.75 1.34 27.24
N PHE A 672 16.92 1.30 28.57
CA PHE A 672 16.57 2.40 29.47
C PHE A 672 17.35 3.68 29.12
N LEU A 673 18.69 3.57 28.99
CA LEU A 673 19.54 4.73 28.66
C LEU A 673 19.20 5.34 27.30
N ARG A 674 18.87 4.53 26.30
CA ARG A 674 18.40 5.00 24.98
C ARG A 674 17.10 5.78 25.10
N SER A 675 16.14 5.25 25.85
CA SER A 675 14.86 5.91 26.07
C SER A 675 15.03 7.22 26.83
N LEU A 676 15.80 7.21 27.92
CA LEU A 676 16.10 8.41 28.68
C LEU A 676 16.84 9.46 27.85
N TYR A 677 17.82 9.05 27.05
CA TYR A 677 18.56 9.94 26.16
C TYR A 677 17.63 10.63 25.16
N LEU A 678 16.74 9.87 24.50
CA LEU A 678 15.73 10.42 23.60
C LEU A 678 14.82 11.43 24.31
N LEU A 679 14.34 11.09 25.51
CA LEU A 679 13.45 11.96 26.30
C LEU A 679 14.15 13.26 26.72
N VAL A 680 15.43 13.20 27.09
CA VAL A 680 16.22 14.39 27.47
C VAL A 680 16.50 15.26 26.23
N GLU A 681 16.91 14.66 25.12
CA GLU A 681 17.23 15.38 23.88
C GLU A 681 16.01 16.01 23.18
N THR A 682 14.81 15.65 23.62
CA THR A 682 13.55 16.17 23.06
C THR A 682 12.71 16.97 24.07
N ASP A 683 13.29 17.38 25.18
CA ASP A 683 12.64 18.14 26.28
C ASP A 683 11.40 17.44 26.89
N LEU A 684 11.33 16.11 26.80
CA LEU A 684 10.32 15.32 27.49
C LEU A 684 10.74 14.99 28.93
N ALA A 685 12.05 14.94 29.21
CA ALA A 685 12.62 14.77 30.53
C ALA A 685 13.74 15.77 30.77
N GLU A 686 13.96 16.13 32.03
CA GLU A 686 15.03 17.01 32.50
C GLU A 686 15.88 16.28 33.54
N LEU A 687 17.15 16.65 33.65
CA LEU A 687 18.08 16.13 34.66
C LEU A 687 18.34 17.26 35.66
N GLU A 688 17.80 17.17 36.88
CA GLU A 688 17.89 18.16 37.96
C GLU A 688 18.98 17.82 38.98
#